data_d8cef26c37053aa85074f26ec081c6ee
#
_entry.id   d8cef26c37053aa85074f26ec081c6ee
#
_cell.length_a   1.000
_cell.length_b   1.000
_cell.length_c   1.000
_cell.angle_alpha   90.00
_cell.angle_beta   90.00
_cell.angle_gamma   90.00
#
_symmetry.space_group_name_H-M   'P 1'
#
loop_
_entity.id
_entity.type
_entity.pdbx_description
1 polymer ?
#
loop_
_entity_poly.entity_id
_entity_poly.type
_entity_poly.pdbx_seq_one_letter_code
_entity_poly.pdbx_strand_id
1 'polypeptide(L)'
;MLTAKEIRESFKEFFASKQHQIVPSAPMVVKGDPTLMFTNAGMNQFKDIILGNVPRKYPRVADSQKCLRVSGKHNDLEEVGHDTYHHTMFEMLGNWSFGDYFKQEAINWAWEYLVDVLKLNPDRLYATVFEGSSAEGLSRDDEAAGYWEKYLPKDHIINGNKHDNFWEMGDTGPCGPCSEIHIDLRSEEERAEVPGQDMVNKDHPQVIEIWNLVFMQYNRKADGSLEGLPARVIDTGMGFERLCMALQGKTSNYDTDVFQPIIKVIAEMAGTTYGIDKQKDVAKRVIADHIRTIAFAITDGQLPSNAKAGYVIRRILSRSVRYGYTFLDRKESFMYKLLPVLIETMGDAYPELIAQQTLIEKVIKEEEESFLRTLETGIRLLDKKMEETKAAGKNVLNGVDAFTLYDTYGFPLDLTELILRENGMEADIEEFNKEMLKQKERARNAAAIETGDWVVLKEGECKFVGYDQFECEAEILRYRQIKQKNKVLYQIVLDQTPFYAEMGGQVGDAGWLIADEEKVEVVDTKRENNLPVHLVAKLPSDVTTTFTAKIDEKKRIQSECNHSATHLLHEALREVLGTHVEQKGSYVSPQSLRFDFSHFQKVTEEELRKVEVLVNQKIRMNIPLEEHRNMPIEEAKALGAMALFGEKYGDEVRVVKYGSSIELCGGTHIPSTGMIGALRVIGESSIAAGVRRIEAVTAEGADQVFYTQQDLIRELRALMNNMPNLAQAMKKSIEENADMKKQIEDYIREKAMRLKGEIVEKATVVNGIKLMQFIGKGNPEAMKNVAFQIKAETADSFAFVAAITDDAKCTLMVMLSDDLVKDGLHAGKIVKDAAKHIQGGGGGQPHFATAGGKNLDGMTIAVGTMKELIGVM
;
A
#
# COMPACT_ATOMS: atom_id res chain seq x y z
N MET A 1 -2.07 37.29 -22.01
CA MET A 1 -1.73 36.45 -20.81
C MET A 1 -1.50 35.05 -21.33
N LEU A 2 -0.32 34.47 -21.07
CA LEU A 2 0.02 33.11 -21.52
C LEU A 2 -0.73 32.09 -20.71
N THR A 3 -1.26 31.06 -21.36
CA THR A 3 -1.85 29.88 -20.72
C THR A 3 -0.77 28.91 -20.23
N ALA A 4 -1.12 28.05 -19.29
CA ALA A 4 -0.22 27.00 -18.79
C ALA A 4 0.33 26.12 -19.94
N LYS A 5 -0.50 25.80 -20.94
CA LYS A 5 -0.09 25.09 -22.15
C LYS A 5 0.97 25.84 -22.92
N GLU A 6 0.75 27.13 -23.21
CA GLU A 6 1.70 27.98 -23.96
C GLU A 6 3.02 28.16 -23.21
N ILE A 7 2.99 28.29 -21.88
CA ILE A 7 4.17 28.39 -21.03
C ILE A 7 5.03 27.12 -21.13
N ARG A 8 4.40 25.95 -21.01
CA ARG A 8 5.09 24.65 -21.09
C ARG A 8 5.73 24.42 -22.46
N GLU A 9 5.01 24.73 -23.54
CA GLU A 9 5.55 24.61 -24.91
C GLU A 9 6.65 25.61 -25.15
N SER A 10 6.50 26.89 -24.73
CA SER A 10 7.52 27.91 -24.84
C SER A 10 8.86 27.49 -24.23
N PHE A 11 8.85 26.85 -23.06
CA PHE A 11 10.06 26.35 -22.42
C PHE A 11 10.75 25.25 -23.25
N LYS A 12 9.97 24.27 -23.71
CA LYS A 12 10.50 23.19 -24.55
C LYS A 12 11.06 23.72 -25.88
N GLU A 13 10.34 24.61 -26.53
CA GLU A 13 10.80 25.25 -27.80
C GLU A 13 12.06 26.08 -27.59
N PHE A 14 12.14 26.86 -26.51
CA PHE A 14 13.32 27.65 -26.18
C PHE A 14 14.55 26.75 -26.00
N PHE A 15 14.47 25.68 -25.18
CA PHE A 15 15.61 24.81 -24.98
C PHE A 15 15.92 23.91 -26.19
N ALA A 16 14.91 23.55 -26.99
CA ALA A 16 15.14 22.90 -28.29
C ALA A 16 15.97 23.82 -29.22
N SER A 17 15.69 25.13 -29.21
CA SER A 17 16.48 26.12 -29.99
C SER A 17 17.95 26.22 -29.52
N LYS A 18 18.22 25.86 -28.23
CA LYS A 18 19.56 25.75 -27.62
C LYS A 18 20.15 24.36 -27.77
N GLN A 19 19.63 23.53 -28.70
CA GLN A 19 20.11 22.17 -29.03
C GLN A 19 19.90 21.16 -27.91
N HIS A 20 18.89 21.32 -27.03
CA HIS A 20 18.51 20.31 -26.09
C HIS A 20 17.57 19.31 -26.75
N GLN A 21 17.79 18.03 -26.48
CA GLN A 21 16.82 16.98 -26.83
C GLN A 21 15.64 17.05 -25.86
N ILE A 22 14.45 17.24 -26.38
CA ILE A 22 13.22 17.15 -25.55
C ILE A 22 12.91 15.70 -25.31
N VAL A 23 12.81 15.34 -24.04
CA VAL A 23 12.50 13.97 -23.59
C VAL A 23 11.17 13.93 -22.82
N PRO A 24 10.48 12.78 -22.79
CA PRO A 24 9.25 12.65 -22.00
C PRO A 24 9.54 12.62 -20.51
N SER A 25 8.58 13.07 -19.70
CA SER A 25 8.61 12.96 -18.22
C SER A 25 8.79 11.51 -17.75
N ALA A 26 9.62 11.24 -16.77
CA ALA A 26 9.70 9.94 -16.11
C ALA A 26 8.44 9.67 -15.25
N PRO A 27 8.12 8.42 -14.93
CA PRO A 27 7.07 8.09 -13.97
C PRO A 27 7.32 8.75 -12.61
N MET A 28 6.24 9.15 -11.92
CA MET A 28 6.36 9.72 -10.57
C MET A 28 6.77 8.69 -9.53
N VAL A 29 6.47 7.40 -9.76
CA VAL A 29 6.84 6.32 -8.85
C VAL A 29 8.10 5.64 -9.37
N VAL A 30 9.16 5.71 -8.58
CA VAL A 30 10.46 5.14 -8.95
C VAL A 30 10.44 3.64 -8.67
N LYS A 31 10.74 2.84 -9.71
CA LYS A 31 10.90 1.39 -9.59
C LYS A 31 12.39 1.06 -9.57
N GLY A 32 12.84 0.30 -8.58
CA GLY A 32 14.21 -0.24 -8.54
C GLY A 32 15.28 0.67 -7.90
N ASP A 33 14.97 1.86 -7.43
CA ASP A 33 15.90 2.69 -6.63
C ASP A 33 15.61 2.49 -5.13
N PRO A 34 16.58 1.98 -4.34
CA PRO A 34 16.38 1.76 -2.91
C PRO A 34 16.34 3.05 -2.09
N THR A 35 16.80 4.17 -2.65
CA THR A 35 16.91 5.47 -1.97
C THR A 35 15.72 6.40 -2.23
N LEU A 36 14.96 6.17 -3.31
CA LEU A 36 13.87 7.03 -3.76
C LEU A 36 12.60 6.21 -4.02
N MET A 37 11.51 6.59 -3.37
CA MET A 37 10.19 6.02 -3.63
C MET A 37 9.47 6.75 -4.77
N PHE A 38 9.68 8.06 -4.85
CA PHE A 38 9.03 8.95 -5.83
C PHE A 38 10.06 9.84 -6.52
N THR A 39 9.76 10.22 -7.75
CA THR A 39 10.50 11.26 -8.49
C THR A 39 10.20 12.60 -7.84
N ASN A 40 11.13 13.12 -7.05
CA ASN A 40 10.99 14.38 -6.30
C ASN A 40 11.68 15.56 -7.00
N ALA A 41 12.48 15.29 -8.03
CA ALA A 41 13.20 16.28 -8.85
C ALA A 41 13.41 15.77 -10.28
N GLY A 42 13.57 16.67 -11.23
CA GLY A 42 13.75 16.35 -12.64
C GLY A 42 14.99 15.48 -12.93
N MET A 43 16.05 15.66 -12.13
CA MET A 43 17.31 14.93 -12.29
C MET A 43 17.24 13.44 -11.94
N ASN A 44 16.21 12.99 -11.21
CA ASN A 44 16.16 11.60 -10.73
C ASN A 44 16.28 10.56 -11.86
N GLN A 45 15.70 10.83 -13.03
CA GLN A 45 15.81 9.96 -14.19
C GLN A 45 17.22 9.94 -14.82
N PHE A 46 18.10 10.89 -14.47
CA PHE A 46 19.45 11.05 -15.03
C PHE A 46 20.55 10.73 -14.01
N LYS A 47 20.20 10.27 -12.80
CA LYS A 47 21.13 9.99 -11.70
C LYS A 47 22.35 9.17 -12.13
N ASP A 48 22.13 8.09 -12.89
CA ASP A 48 23.21 7.20 -13.31
C ASP A 48 24.11 7.82 -14.37
N ILE A 49 23.57 8.68 -15.24
CA ILE A 49 24.36 9.45 -16.21
C ILE A 49 25.24 10.47 -15.45
N ILE A 50 24.68 11.15 -14.44
CA ILE A 50 25.41 12.14 -13.63
C ILE A 50 26.56 11.49 -12.86
N LEU A 51 26.32 10.31 -12.30
CA LEU A 51 27.32 9.52 -11.57
C LEU A 51 28.33 8.81 -12.49
N GLY A 52 28.13 8.82 -13.80
CA GLY A 52 28.96 8.12 -14.76
C GLY A 52 28.75 6.60 -14.81
N ASN A 53 27.69 6.08 -14.20
CA ASN A 53 27.36 4.66 -14.23
C ASN A 53 26.83 4.18 -15.59
N VAL A 54 26.24 5.10 -16.37
CA VAL A 54 25.67 4.86 -17.70
C VAL A 54 26.14 5.96 -18.66
N PRO A 55 26.53 5.64 -19.90
CA PRO A 55 26.94 6.62 -20.88
C PRO A 55 25.76 7.54 -21.26
N ARG A 56 26.06 8.83 -21.46
CA ARG A 56 25.05 9.81 -21.91
C ARG A 56 24.63 9.52 -23.34
N LYS A 57 23.33 9.47 -23.63
CA LYS A 57 22.78 9.40 -24.98
C LYS A 57 22.82 10.79 -25.68
N TYR A 58 22.49 11.81 -24.92
CA TYR A 58 22.46 13.22 -25.38
C TYR A 58 23.28 14.10 -24.43
N PRO A 59 24.04 15.08 -24.95
CA PRO A 59 24.80 16.01 -24.09
C PRO A 59 23.93 17.05 -23.42
N ARG A 60 22.78 17.40 -24.02
CA ARG A 60 21.79 18.37 -23.51
C ARG A 60 20.39 17.76 -23.55
N VAL A 61 19.63 17.94 -22.51
CA VAL A 61 18.26 17.41 -22.39
C VAL A 61 17.37 18.47 -21.75
N ALA A 62 16.10 18.53 -22.14
CA ALA A 62 15.10 19.32 -21.43
C ALA A 62 13.74 18.60 -21.43
N ASP A 63 12.95 18.84 -20.38
CA ASP A 63 11.60 18.28 -20.27
C ASP A 63 10.68 19.10 -19.35
N SER A 64 9.44 18.63 -19.22
CA SER A 64 8.54 18.95 -18.12
C SER A 64 8.32 17.68 -17.31
N GLN A 65 8.99 17.54 -16.16
CA GLN A 65 8.97 16.37 -15.31
C GLN A 65 7.86 16.45 -14.27
N LYS A 66 7.03 15.41 -14.22
CA LYS A 66 6.07 15.20 -13.12
C LYS A 66 6.83 14.84 -11.84
N CYS A 67 6.70 15.64 -10.80
CA CYS A 67 7.35 15.43 -9.51
C CYS A 67 6.31 15.20 -8.41
N LEU A 68 6.67 14.37 -7.40
CA LEU A 68 5.83 14.05 -6.26
C LEU A 68 6.61 14.22 -4.96
N ARG A 69 6.16 15.15 -4.08
CA ARG A 69 6.78 15.47 -2.79
C ARG A 69 5.83 15.19 -1.64
N VAL A 70 5.81 13.93 -1.18
CA VAL A 70 4.87 13.44 -0.14
C VAL A 70 5.54 12.51 0.88
N SER A 71 6.87 12.44 0.86
CA SER A 71 7.63 11.58 1.78
C SER A 71 9.11 11.95 1.85
N GLY A 72 9.79 11.53 2.91
CA GLY A 72 11.24 11.71 3.09
C GLY A 72 11.64 13.15 3.44
N LYS A 73 12.78 13.59 2.89
CA LYS A 73 13.34 14.93 3.11
C LYS A 73 12.45 16.03 2.49
N HIS A 74 11.77 15.71 1.40
CA HIS A 74 10.86 16.61 0.68
C HIS A 74 9.41 16.10 0.86
N ASN A 75 8.69 16.67 1.81
CA ASN A 75 7.31 16.29 2.12
C ASN A 75 6.44 17.53 2.33
N ASP A 76 5.71 17.91 1.31
CA ASP A 76 4.88 19.13 1.27
C ASP A 76 3.40 18.83 1.59
N LEU A 77 3.05 17.59 2.00
CA LEU A 77 1.67 17.13 2.12
C LEU A 77 0.82 17.97 3.09
N GLU A 78 1.40 18.43 4.19
CA GLU A 78 0.65 19.17 5.22
C GLU A 78 0.39 20.62 4.80
N GLU A 79 1.29 21.23 4.02
CA GLU A 79 1.20 22.60 3.51
C GLU A 79 0.18 22.74 2.38
N VAL A 80 -0.04 21.66 1.62
CA VAL A 80 -0.91 21.66 0.44
C VAL A 80 -2.34 22.12 0.77
N GLY A 81 -2.77 23.15 0.06
CA GLY A 81 -4.08 23.80 0.21
C GLY A 81 -4.14 24.85 1.31
N HIS A 82 -3.22 24.84 2.28
CA HIS A 82 -3.14 25.81 3.37
C HIS A 82 -2.32 27.04 2.98
N ASP A 83 -1.24 26.85 2.25
CA ASP A 83 -0.48 27.93 1.63
C ASP A 83 -0.88 28.18 0.17
N THR A 84 -0.05 28.95 -0.57
CA THR A 84 -0.37 29.42 -1.91
C THR A 84 0.43 28.75 -3.03
N TYR A 85 1.45 27.90 -2.72
CA TYR A 85 2.42 27.45 -3.71
C TYR A 85 2.96 26.03 -3.54
N HIS A 86 2.66 25.30 -2.44
CA HIS A 86 3.04 23.90 -2.29
C HIS A 86 2.01 22.94 -2.88
N HIS A 87 2.52 21.86 -3.48
CA HIS A 87 1.70 20.84 -4.14
C HIS A 87 2.25 19.45 -3.83
N THR A 88 1.35 18.44 -3.76
CA THR A 88 1.80 17.04 -3.71
C THR A 88 2.42 16.64 -5.05
N MET A 89 1.74 16.93 -6.16
CA MET A 89 2.23 16.76 -7.52
C MET A 89 2.38 18.11 -8.20
N PHE A 90 3.55 18.35 -8.80
CA PHE A 90 3.83 19.56 -9.59
C PHE A 90 4.66 19.19 -10.80
N GLU A 91 4.69 20.11 -11.79
CA GLU A 91 5.56 19.99 -12.94
C GLU A 91 6.86 20.78 -12.70
N MET A 92 8.00 20.14 -12.94
CA MET A 92 9.30 20.78 -12.93
C MET A 92 9.80 20.91 -14.37
N LEU A 93 9.91 22.15 -14.87
CA LEU A 93 10.54 22.43 -16.14
C LEU A 93 12.04 22.40 -15.93
N GLY A 94 12.72 21.43 -16.56
CA GLY A 94 14.13 21.19 -16.35
C GLY A 94 14.96 21.23 -17.64
N ASN A 95 16.21 21.69 -17.52
CA ASN A 95 17.23 21.53 -18.54
C ASN A 95 18.54 21.05 -17.93
N TRP A 96 19.19 20.14 -18.63
CA TRP A 96 20.40 19.44 -18.16
C TRP A 96 21.53 19.54 -19.19
N SER A 97 22.75 19.68 -18.65
CA SER A 97 24.01 19.55 -19.43
C SER A 97 24.87 18.46 -18.78
N PHE A 98 25.20 17.44 -19.51
CA PHE A 98 26.06 16.35 -19.03
C PHE A 98 27.51 16.59 -19.54
N GLY A 99 28.21 17.62 -18.99
CA GLY A 99 29.58 17.97 -19.33
C GLY A 99 29.74 18.66 -20.70
N ASP A 100 28.74 19.44 -21.12
CA ASP A 100 28.79 20.21 -22.38
C ASP A 100 28.87 21.72 -22.13
N TYR A 101 27.93 22.30 -21.41
CA TYR A 101 27.97 23.67 -20.92
C TYR A 101 27.85 23.73 -19.40
N PHE A 102 28.14 24.90 -18.81
CA PHE A 102 28.11 25.05 -17.36
C PHE A 102 27.46 26.38 -16.93
N LYS A 103 27.86 26.97 -15.80
CA LYS A 103 27.24 28.12 -15.13
C LYS A 103 26.91 29.30 -16.04
N GLN A 104 27.85 29.67 -16.92
CA GLN A 104 27.71 30.87 -17.76
C GLN A 104 26.52 30.75 -18.69
N GLU A 105 26.45 29.68 -19.43
CA GLU A 105 25.36 29.42 -20.38
C GLU A 105 24.03 29.22 -19.63
N ALA A 106 24.04 28.48 -18.50
CA ALA A 106 22.84 28.28 -17.71
C ALA A 106 22.25 29.61 -17.22
N ILE A 107 23.06 30.49 -16.66
CA ILE A 107 22.62 31.80 -16.17
C ILE A 107 22.17 32.70 -17.34
N ASN A 108 22.94 32.72 -18.45
CA ASN A 108 22.60 33.54 -19.62
C ASN A 108 21.23 33.10 -20.21
N TRP A 109 21.00 31.79 -20.36
CA TRP A 109 19.75 31.29 -20.93
C TRP A 109 18.56 31.42 -19.95
N ALA A 110 18.81 31.30 -18.66
CA ALA A 110 17.78 31.57 -17.67
C ALA A 110 17.31 33.03 -17.74
N TRP A 111 18.24 33.97 -17.82
CA TRP A 111 17.90 35.38 -18.01
C TRP A 111 17.18 35.63 -19.33
N GLU A 112 17.75 35.17 -20.46
CA GLU A 112 17.14 35.30 -21.79
C GLU A 112 15.70 34.75 -21.80
N TYR A 113 15.48 33.59 -21.20
CA TYR A 113 14.15 33.01 -21.16
C TYR A 113 13.16 33.83 -20.33
N LEU A 114 13.52 34.19 -19.10
CA LEU A 114 12.63 34.92 -18.20
C LEU A 114 12.37 36.37 -18.67
N VAL A 115 13.40 37.08 -19.12
CA VAL A 115 13.31 38.51 -19.41
C VAL A 115 13.05 38.79 -20.90
N ASP A 116 13.78 38.11 -21.79
CA ASP A 116 13.66 38.41 -23.24
C ASP A 116 12.52 37.64 -23.90
N VAL A 117 12.22 36.42 -23.47
CA VAL A 117 11.12 35.60 -24.02
C VAL A 117 9.83 35.84 -23.25
N LEU A 118 9.82 35.60 -21.93
CA LEU A 118 8.60 35.67 -21.09
C LEU A 118 8.24 37.08 -20.65
N LYS A 119 9.14 38.08 -20.84
CA LYS A 119 8.93 39.49 -20.52
C LYS A 119 8.63 39.79 -19.05
N LEU A 120 9.20 38.97 -18.12
CA LEU A 120 9.16 39.33 -16.72
C LEU A 120 9.94 40.61 -16.45
N ASN A 121 9.46 41.40 -15.48
CA ASN A 121 10.12 42.69 -15.14
C ASN A 121 11.43 42.40 -14.38
N PRO A 122 12.61 42.81 -14.90
CA PRO A 122 13.92 42.61 -14.27
C PRO A 122 14.01 43.16 -12.85
N ASP A 123 13.33 44.31 -12.58
CA ASP A 123 13.35 44.96 -11.26
C ASP A 123 12.66 44.16 -10.14
N ARG A 124 11.98 43.06 -10.51
CA ARG A 124 11.31 42.16 -9.60
C ARG A 124 12.03 40.83 -9.40
N LEU A 125 13.16 40.65 -10.10
CA LEU A 125 13.97 39.44 -10.07
C LEU A 125 15.16 39.58 -9.12
N TYR A 126 15.40 38.54 -8.34
CA TYR A 126 16.54 38.40 -7.44
C TYR A 126 17.22 37.06 -7.71
N ALA A 127 18.56 37.02 -7.61
CA ALA A 127 19.30 35.77 -7.68
C ALA A 127 20.02 35.51 -6.37
N THR A 128 19.99 34.26 -5.89
CA THR A 128 20.80 33.82 -4.76
C THR A 128 22.09 33.16 -5.28
N VAL A 129 23.15 33.20 -4.50
CA VAL A 129 24.40 32.47 -4.75
C VAL A 129 24.89 31.83 -3.47
N PHE A 130 25.47 30.65 -3.56
CA PHE A 130 26.00 29.92 -2.41
C PHE A 130 27.07 30.72 -1.68
N GLU A 131 26.91 31.01 -0.39
CA GLU A 131 27.81 31.79 0.45
C GLU A 131 29.07 31.03 0.88
N GLY A 132 29.10 29.70 0.66
CA GLY A 132 30.16 28.82 1.12
C GLY A 132 29.81 28.07 2.40
N SER A 133 30.66 27.11 2.77
CA SER A 133 30.60 26.36 4.03
C SER A 133 31.98 26.07 4.54
N SER A 134 32.40 26.79 5.58
CA SER A 134 33.70 26.56 6.22
C SER A 134 33.83 25.17 6.83
N ALA A 135 32.73 24.60 7.30
CA ALA A 135 32.67 23.26 7.87
C ALA A 135 33.01 22.15 6.85
N GLU A 136 32.68 22.38 5.57
CA GLU A 136 32.97 21.46 4.46
C GLU A 136 34.11 21.91 3.54
N GLY A 137 34.77 23.01 3.87
CA GLY A 137 35.87 23.57 3.07
C GLY A 137 35.42 24.16 1.72
N LEU A 138 34.14 24.54 1.59
CA LEU A 138 33.57 25.08 0.36
C LEU A 138 33.60 26.62 0.40
N SER A 139 34.09 27.22 -0.68
CA SER A 139 34.08 28.69 -0.83
C SER A 139 32.76 29.19 -1.40
N ARG A 140 32.54 30.52 -1.26
CA ARG A 140 31.47 31.23 -1.93
C ARG A 140 31.54 31.03 -3.46
N ASP A 141 30.38 30.94 -4.10
CA ASP A 141 30.32 30.84 -5.57
C ASP A 141 30.42 32.21 -6.24
N ASP A 142 31.66 32.76 -6.23
CA ASP A 142 31.95 34.05 -6.84
C ASP A 142 31.83 34.00 -8.38
N GLU A 143 31.95 32.83 -8.99
CA GLU A 143 31.80 32.64 -10.44
C GLU A 143 30.34 32.91 -10.86
N ALA A 144 29.37 32.28 -10.15
CA ALA A 144 27.96 32.53 -10.40
C ALA A 144 27.56 33.98 -10.11
N ALA A 145 28.06 34.58 -9.03
CA ALA A 145 27.82 35.98 -8.73
C ALA A 145 28.29 36.88 -9.83
N GLY A 146 29.52 36.65 -10.37
CA GLY A 146 30.09 37.44 -11.49
C GLY A 146 29.30 37.29 -12.79
N TYR A 147 28.63 36.18 -13.06
CA TYR A 147 27.75 36.07 -14.22
C TYR A 147 26.43 36.82 -14.00
N TRP A 148 25.84 36.81 -12.78
CA TRP A 148 24.66 37.59 -12.47
C TRP A 148 24.87 39.10 -12.47
N GLU A 149 26.06 39.61 -12.09
CA GLU A 149 26.41 41.05 -12.13
C GLU A 149 26.28 41.67 -13.53
N LYS A 150 26.20 40.86 -14.60
CA LYS A 150 25.95 41.33 -15.96
C LYS A 150 24.48 41.75 -16.19
N TYR A 151 23.57 41.23 -15.39
CA TYR A 151 22.14 41.33 -15.58
C TYR A 151 21.42 42.03 -14.43
N LEU A 152 21.87 41.79 -13.21
CA LEU A 152 21.25 42.26 -11.98
C LEU A 152 22.13 43.25 -11.21
N PRO A 153 21.55 44.29 -10.59
CA PRO A 153 22.29 45.11 -9.65
C PRO A 153 22.75 44.29 -8.45
N LYS A 154 23.81 44.74 -7.77
CA LYS A 154 24.46 43.97 -6.69
C LYS A 154 23.53 43.65 -5.51
N ASP A 155 22.60 44.53 -5.21
CA ASP A 155 21.58 44.38 -4.15
C ASP A 155 20.47 43.36 -4.53
N HIS A 156 20.41 42.93 -5.79
CA HIS A 156 19.56 41.82 -6.22
C HIS A 156 20.30 40.46 -6.26
N ILE A 157 21.61 40.45 -5.90
CA ILE A 157 22.40 39.18 -5.83
C ILE A 157 22.67 38.88 -4.38
N ILE A 158 21.99 37.91 -3.82
CA ILE A 158 21.90 37.63 -2.39
C ILE A 158 22.70 36.37 -2.04
N ASN A 159 23.46 36.40 -0.95
CA ASN A 159 24.14 35.22 -0.44
C ASN A 159 23.14 34.30 0.24
N GLY A 160 23.10 33.02 -0.17
CA GLY A 160 22.31 32.01 0.46
C GLY A 160 23.18 30.98 1.18
N ASN A 161 22.67 30.50 2.31
CA ASN A 161 23.34 29.51 3.14
C ASN A 161 23.33 28.12 2.50
N LYS A 162 23.96 27.12 3.17
CA LYS A 162 24.00 25.75 2.66
C LYS A 162 22.62 25.11 2.51
N HIS A 163 21.69 25.42 3.39
CA HIS A 163 20.33 24.87 3.33
C HIS A 163 19.62 25.28 2.04
N ASP A 164 19.75 26.53 1.65
CA ASP A 164 19.06 27.12 0.51
C ASP A 164 19.85 26.96 -0.80
N ASN A 165 21.15 27.16 -0.77
CA ASN A 165 21.99 27.25 -1.97
C ASN A 165 23.05 26.14 -2.16
N PHE A 166 22.89 24.99 -1.50
CA PHE A 166 23.65 23.78 -1.79
C PHE A 166 22.71 22.59 -1.92
N TRP A 167 22.40 22.24 -3.15
CA TRP A 167 21.43 21.19 -3.42
C TRP A 167 22.03 19.81 -3.25
N GLU A 168 21.28 18.91 -2.59
CA GLU A 168 21.64 17.51 -2.36
C GLU A 168 20.45 16.60 -2.71
N MET A 169 20.70 15.56 -3.50
CA MET A 169 19.67 14.61 -3.91
C MET A 169 19.05 13.89 -2.70
N GLY A 170 19.86 13.57 -1.71
CA GLY A 170 19.49 12.87 -0.47
C GLY A 170 20.68 12.88 0.50
N ASP A 171 20.74 11.89 1.41
CA ASP A 171 21.87 11.73 2.32
C ASP A 171 23.15 11.33 1.60
N THR A 172 23.05 10.75 0.41
CA THR A 172 24.15 10.40 -0.50
C THR A 172 23.76 10.68 -1.94
N GLY A 173 24.73 10.85 -2.82
CA GLY A 173 24.50 11.05 -4.25
C GLY A 173 24.99 12.40 -4.79
N PRO A 174 24.63 12.75 -6.04
CA PRO A 174 25.05 13.99 -6.68
C PRO A 174 24.63 15.22 -5.89
N CYS A 175 25.51 16.22 -5.81
CA CYS A 175 25.26 17.47 -5.10
C CYS A 175 26.14 18.60 -5.66
N GLY A 176 25.78 19.83 -5.30
CA GLY A 176 26.58 20.99 -5.67
C GLY A 176 25.94 22.31 -5.25
N PRO A 177 26.69 23.42 -5.34
CA PRO A 177 26.13 24.74 -5.11
C PRO A 177 25.05 25.05 -6.15
N CYS A 178 24.08 25.86 -5.78
CA CYS A 178 23.03 26.29 -6.69
C CYS A 178 22.78 27.80 -6.59
N SER A 179 22.07 28.29 -7.57
CA SER A 179 21.65 29.69 -7.68
C SER A 179 20.14 29.69 -7.95
N GLU A 180 19.37 30.25 -7.05
CA GLU A 180 17.92 30.36 -7.19
C GLU A 180 17.55 31.70 -7.78
N ILE A 181 16.53 31.72 -8.63
CA ILE A 181 15.91 32.93 -9.16
C ILE A 181 14.57 33.12 -8.44
N HIS A 182 14.44 34.23 -7.75
CA HIS A 182 13.24 34.65 -7.04
C HIS A 182 12.52 35.78 -7.75
N ILE A 183 11.21 35.84 -7.63
CA ILE A 183 10.39 36.95 -8.13
C ILE A 183 9.58 37.56 -6.98
N ASP A 184 9.55 38.89 -6.93
CA ASP A 184 8.75 39.69 -5.99
C ASP A 184 7.43 40.11 -6.66
N LEU A 185 6.34 39.43 -6.28
CA LEU A 185 4.98 39.62 -6.80
C LEU A 185 4.18 40.65 -5.97
N ARG A 186 4.76 41.21 -4.92
CA ARG A 186 4.09 42.20 -4.06
C ARG A 186 3.71 43.46 -4.82
N SER A 187 2.77 44.22 -4.25
CA SER A 187 2.43 45.55 -4.78
C SER A 187 3.60 46.51 -4.69
N GLU A 188 3.58 47.61 -5.46
CA GLU A 188 4.64 48.63 -5.42
C GLU A 188 4.70 49.32 -4.04
N GLU A 189 3.55 49.44 -3.35
CA GLU A 189 3.47 49.98 -2.01
C GLU A 189 4.21 49.10 -1.00
N GLU A 190 3.95 47.80 -1.02
CA GLU A 190 4.62 46.85 -0.13
C GLU A 190 6.13 46.75 -0.40
N ARG A 191 6.53 46.88 -1.68
CA ARG A 191 7.94 46.87 -2.08
C ARG A 191 8.66 48.14 -1.65
N ALA A 192 7.94 49.25 -1.58
CA ALA A 192 8.50 50.51 -1.11
C ALA A 192 8.69 50.52 0.43
N GLU A 193 7.85 49.82 1.18
CA GLU A 193 7.97 49.69 2.63
C GLU A 193 9.13 48.75 3.03
N VAL A 194 9.23 47.57 2.36
CA VAL A 194 10.28 46.60 2.64
C VAL A 194 10.91 46.17 1.30
N PRO A 195 12.21 46.42 1.08
CA PRO A 195 12.91 46.00 -0.14
C PRO A 195 12.79 44.47 -0.36
N GLY A 196 12.66 44.07 -1.65
CA GLY A 196 12.49 42.66 -1.99
C GLY A 196 13.68 41.79 -1.58
N GLN A 197 14.90 42.33 -1.59
CA GLN A 197 16.11 41.63 -1.14
C GLN A 197 16.03 41.13 0.31
N ASP A 198 15.29 41.84 1.18
CA ASP A 198 15.12 41.45 2.59
C ASP A 198 14.08 40.34 2.80
N MET A 199 13.30 40.04 1.76
CA MET A 199 12.24 39.04 1.75
C MET A 199 12.63 37.72 1.07
N VAL A 200 13.73 37.70 0.33
CA VAL A 200 14.22 36.45 -0.31
C VAL A 200 14.60 35.45 0.76
N ASN A 201 14.14 34.17 0.61
CA ASN A 201 14.34 33.08 1.58
C ASN A 201 13.84 33.41 3.01
N LYS A 202 12.69 34.12 3.10
CA LYS A 202 12.00 34.46 4.36
C LYS A 202 10.56 33.93 4.39
N ASP A 203 10.25 32.89 3.63
CA ASP A 203 8.91 32.26 3.55
C ASP A 203 7.77 33.24 3.24
N HIS A 204 8.08 34.34 2.49
CA HIS A 204 7.05 35.28 2.10
C HIS A 204 6.24 34.75 0.91
N PRO A 205 4.87 34.70 1.03
CA PRO A 205 4.03 34.04 0.01
C PRO A 205 4.05 34.68 -1.38
N GLN A 206 4.57 35.90 -1.51
CA GLN A 206 4.68 36.63 -2.77
C GLN A 206 6.12 36.97 -3.17
N VAL A 207 7.14 36.55 -2.42
CA VAL A 207 8.55 36.64 -2.81
C VAL A 207 9.09 35.22 -2.88
N ILE A 208 8.96 34.62 -4.03
CA ILE A 208 9.06 33.17 -4.18
C ILE A 208 10.18 32.78 -5.14
N GLU A 209 10.84 31.66 -4.84
CA GLU A 209 11.71 30.97 -5.78
C GLU A 209 10.87 30.43 -6.94
N ILE A 210 11.28 30.77 -8.18
CA ILE A 210 10.67 30.22 -9.41
C ILE A 210 11.58 29.25 -10.14
N TRP A 211 12.90 29.39 -10.03
CA TRP A 211 13.86 28.54 -10.73
C TRP A 211 15.12 28.30 -9.91
N ASN A 212 15.55 27.05 -9.78
CA ASN A 212 16.81 26.69 -9.16
C ASN A 212 17.80 26.16 -10.23
N LEU A 213 18.97 26.80 -10.32
CA LEU A 213 20.07 26.43 -11.23
C LEU A 213 21.12 25.68 -10.39
N VAL A 214 21.15 24.34 -10.46
CA VAL A 214 22.10 23.53 -9.70
C VAL A 214 23.35 23.26 -10.52
N PHE A 215 24.51 23.56 -9.95
CA PHE A 215 25.84 23.37 -10.52
C PHE A 215 26.48 22.11 -9.91
N MET A 216 26.07 20.92 -10.35
CA MET A 216 26.52 19.66 -9.78
C MET A 216 27.99 19.43 -10.09
N GLN A 217 28.77 19.29 -9.04
CA GLN A 217 30.21 19.11 -9.08
C GLN A 217 30.68 17.94 -8.22
N TYR A 218 29.87 17.50 -7.24
CA TYR A 218 30.27 16.55 -6.23
C TYR A 218 29.29 15.38 -6.11
N ASN A 219 29.81 14.28 -5.58
CA ASN A 219 29.04 13.15 -5.09
C ASN A 219 29.25 13.06 -3.57
N ARG A 220 28.14 13.11 -2.79
CA ARG A 220 28.15 12.93 -1.35
C ARG A 220 28.25 11.44 -1.04
N LYS A 221 29.32 11.03 -0.34
CA LYS A 221 29.56 9.66 0.10
C LYS A 221 28.82 9.34 1.40
N ALA A 222 28.72 8.06 1.73
CA ALA A 222 28.05 7.59 2.95
C ALA A 222 28.76 8.07 4.24
N ASP A 223 30.06 8.38 4.20
CA ASP A 223 30.82 8.96 5.31
C ASP A 223 30.66 10.48 5.43
N GLY A 224 29.86 11.10 4.54
CA GLY A 224 29.63 12.54 4.48
C GLY A 224 30.66 13.32 3.68
N SER A 225 31.74 12.70 3.18
CA SER A 225 32.74 13.36 2.35
C SER A 225 32.20 13.70 0.95
N LEU A 226 32.87 14.67 0.28
CA LEU A 226 32.55 15.10 -1.07
C LEU A 226 33.65 14.60 -2.04
N GLU A 227 33.26 13.87 -3.07
CA GLU A 227 34.09 13.45 -4.18
C GLU A 227 33.67 14.18 -5.45
N GLY A 228 34.66 14.59 -6.30
CA GLY A 228 34.33 15.25 -7.57
C GLY A 228 33.61 14.30 -8.54
N LEU A 229 32.56 14.81 -9.21
CA LEU A 229 31.90 14.07 -10.29
C LEU A 229 32.80 13.91 -11.52
N PRO A 230 32.60 12.86 -12.35
CA PRO A 230 33.37 12.65 -13.56
C PRO A 230 33.29 13.82 -14.57
N ALA A 231 32.17 14.52 -14.58
CA ALA A 231 31.93 15.73 -15.37
C ALA A 231 31.13 16.76 -14.58
N ARG A 232 31.29 18.04 -14.89
CA ARG A 232 30.45 19.11 -14.36
C ARG A 232 29.08 19.04 -15.04
N VAL A 233 28.03 19.03 -14.27
CA VAL A 233 26.65 18.87 -14.76
C VAL A 233 25.81 20.07 -14.38
N ILE A 234 25.03 20.56 -15.31
CA ILE A 234 23.93 21.48 -15.04
C ILE A 234 22.67 20.67 -14.85
N ASP A 235 22.01 20.93 -13.74
CA ASP A 235 20.66 20.46 -13.42
C ASP A 235 19.83 21.68 -13.03
N THR A 236 18.73 21.91 -13.71
CA THR A 236 17.85 23.02 -13.34
C THR A 236 16.44 22.56 -13.12
N GLY A 237 15.75 23.19 -12.18
CA GLY A 237 14.36 22.90 -11.87
C GLY A 237 13.56 24.19 -11.68
N MET A 238 12.67 24.49 -12.62
CA MET A 238 11.75 25.62 -12.55
C MET A 238 10.36 25.13 -12.16
N GLY A 239 9.78 25.68 -11.10
CA GLY A 239 8.42 25.35 -10.68
C GLY A 239 7.40 25.87 -11.69
N PHE A 240 6.80 24.96 -12.45
CA PHE A 240 5.87 25.32 -13.52
C PHE A 240 4.66 26.12 -13.01
N GLU A 241 4.02 25.63 -11.93
CA GLU A 241 2.85 26.28 -11.33
C GLU A 241 3.21 27.67 -10.77
N ARG A 242 4.41 27.83 -10.18
CA ARG A 242 4.93 29.12 -9.70
C ARG A 242 5.20 30.09 -10.85
N LEU A 243 5.75 29.60 -11.96
CA LEU A 243 5.94 30.39 -13.17
C LEU A 243 4.60 30.82 -13.77
N CYS A 244 3.61 29.93 -13.84
CA CYS A 244 2.25 30.29 -14.29
C CYS A 244 1.64 31.38 -13.39
N MET A 245 1.80 31.28 -12.07
CA MET A 245 1.33 32.29 -11.13
C MET A 245 1.95 33.66 -11.43
N ALA A 246 3.26 33.72 -11.62
CA ALA A 246 3.97 34.96 -11.91
C ALA A 246 3.54 35.60 -13.25
N LEU A 247 3.42 34.78 -14.30
CA LEU A 247 3.06 35.27 -15.66
C LEU A 247 1.57 35.64 -15.79
N GLN A 248 0.71 35.00 -14.99
CA GLN A 248 -0.73 35.28 -15.00
C GLN A 248 -1.10 36.37 -13.99
N GLY A 249 -0.12 36.94 -13.27
CA GLY A 249 -0.34 38.04 -12.31
C GLY A 249 -1.25 37.59 -11.14
N LYS A 250 -1.06 36.35 -10.66
CA LYS A 250 -1.81 35.77 -9.55
C LYS A 250 -0.98 35.78 -8.26
N THR A 251 -1.65 35.66 -7.13
CA THR A 251 -1.03 35.59 -5.80
C THR A 251 -1.04 34.19 -5.20
N SER A 252 -1.63 33.22 -5.93
CA SER A 252 -1.66 31.82 -5.57
C SER A 252 -1.61 30.95 -6.84
N ASN A 253 -0.87 29.84 -6.79
CA ASN A 253 -0.87 28.82 -7.84
C ASN A 253 -2.30 28.33 -8.12
N TYR A 254 -3.12 28.20 -7.06
CA TYR A 254 -4.52 27.75 -7.16
C TYR A 254 -5.43 28.71 -7.95
N ASP A 255 -5.00 29.95 -8.17
CA ASP A 255 -5.76 30.96 -8.93
C ASP A 255 -5.40 31.00 -10.43
N THR A 256 -4.46 30.15 -10.83
CA THR A 256 -4.04 30.00 -12.23
C THR A 256 -4.98 29.09 -13.02
N ASP A 257 -4.84 29.09 -14.33
CA ASP A 257 -5.55 28.20 -15.25
C ASP A 257 -5.19 26.70 -15.09
N VAL A 258 -4.14 26.39 -14.32
CA VAL A 258 -3.78 25.01 -13.95
C VAL A 258 -4.82 24.41 -12.98
N PHE A 259 -5.32 25.20 -12.02
CA PHE A 259 -6.18 24.71 -10.95
C PHE A 259 -7.63 25.21 -11.02
N GLN A 260 -7.85 26.44 -11.54
CA GLN A 260 -9.18 27.05 -11.54
C GLN A 260 -10.26 26.25 -12.25
N PRO A 261 -10.02 25.57 -13.39
CA PRO A 261 -11.04 24.70 -13.99
C PRO A 261 -11.51 23.61 -13.04
N ILE A 262 -10.59 22.95 -12.32
CA ILE A 262 -10.91 21.87 -11.38
C ILE A 262 -11.62 22.44 -10.13
N ILE A 263 -11.11 23.53 -9.54
CA ILE A 263 -11.70 24.21 -8.37
C ILE A 263 -13.13 24.67 -8.67
N LYS A 264 -13.40 25.18 -9.88
CA LYS A 264 -14.74 25.59 -10.31
C LYS A 264 -15.71 24.43 -10.32
N VAL A 265 -15.33 23.29 -10.88
CA VAL A 265 -16.18 22.09 -10.90
C VAL A 265 -16.45 21.58 -9.49
N ILE A 266 -15.43 21.59 -8.60
CA ILE A 266 -15.61 21.21 -7.20
C ILE A 266 -16.58 22.16 -6.49
N ALA A 267 -16.46 23.46 -6.72
CA ALA A 267 -17.32 24.49 -6.14
C ALA A 267 -18.79 24.33 -6.62
N GLU A 268 -18.99 24.06 -7.90
CA GLU A 268 -20.32 23.79 -8.50
C GLU A 268 -20.94 22.54 -7.89
N MET A 269 -20.19 21.44 -7.80
CA MET A 269 -20.64 20.19 -7.17
C MET A 269 -21.04 20.38 -5.70
N ALA A 270 -20.29 21.22 -4.97
CA ALA A 270 -20.54 21.49 -3.56
C ALA A 270 -21.60 22.58 -3.32
N GLY A 271 -22.10 23.26 -4.35
CA GLY A 271 -23.00 24.40 -4.21
C GLY A 271 -22.38 25.58 -3.45
N THR A 272 -21.07 25.80 -3.60
CA THR A 272 -20.30 26.83 -2.88
C THR A 272 -19.51 27.70 -3.85
N THR A 273 -19.12 28.90 -3.41
CA THR A 273 -18.26 29.80 -4.20
C THR A 273 -16.83 29.78 -3.65
N TYR A 274 -15.83 29.78 -4.53
CA TYR A 274 -14.41 29.88 -4.16
C TYR A 274 -14.08 31.35 -3.84
N GLY A 275 -13.25 31.58 -2.81
CA GLY A 275 -12.82 32.92 -2.35
C GLY A 275 -13.69 33.53 -1.23
N ILE A 276 -14.70 32.79 -0.70
CA ILE A 276 -15.61 33.31 0.33
C ILE A 276 -15.35 32.67 1.70
N ASP A 277 -15.14 31.37 1.78
CA ASP A 277 -14.99 30.61 3.02
C ASP A 277 -13.62 29.93 3.03
N LYS A 278 -12.74 30.36 3.92
CA LYS A 278 -11.35 29.90 4.01
C LYS A 278 -11.25 28.36 4.16
N GLN A 279 -12.09 27.72 4.99
CA GLN A 279 -12.03 26.27 5.22
C GLN A 279 -12.49 25.50 3.99
N LYS A 280 -13.58 25.96 3.36
CA LYS A 280 -14.09 25.37 2.11
C LYS A 280 -13.11 25.59 0.95
N ASP A 281 -12.39 26.72 0.93
CA ASP A 281 -11.40 27.01 -0.09
C ASP A 281 -10.17 26.13 0.06
N VAL A 282 -9.69 25.90 1.28
CA VAL A 282 -8.65 24.90 1.58
C VAL A 282 -9.09 23.52 1.08
N ALA A 283 -10.32 23.10 1.38
CA ALA A 283 -10.82 21.82 0.91
C ALA A 283 -10.82 21.68 -0.62
N LYS A 284 -11.27 22.72 -1.33
CA LYS A 284 -11.25 22.75 -2.80
C LYS A 284 -9.84 22.66 -3.37
N ARG A 285 -8.87 23.39 -2.76
CA ARG A 285 -7.45 23.37 -3.15
C ARG A 285 -6.83 21.98 -2.94
N VAL A 286 -7.04 21.39 -1.76
CA VAL A 286 -6.57 20.03 -1.45
C VAL A 286 -7.10 19.01 -2.46
N ILE A 287 -8.40 19.04 -2.77
CA ILE A 287 -9.02 18.11 -3.71
C ILE A 287 -8.49 18.32 -5.13
N ALA A 288 -8.32 19.58 -5.56
CA ALA A 288 -7.80 19.92 -6.88
C ALA A 288 -6.34 19.51 -7.07
N ASP A 289 -5.51 19.65 -6.04
CA ASP A 289 -4.14 19.14 -6.03
C ASP A 289 -4.11 17.60 -6.08
N HIS A 290 -4.85 16.97 -5.19
CA HIS A 290 -4.77 15.53 -4.99
C HIS A 290 -5.32 14.71 -6.16
N ILE A 291 -6.34 15.20 -6.88
CA ILE A 291 -6.83 14.49 -8.09
C ILE A 291 -5.75 14.40 -9.16
N ARG A 292 -4.88 15.41 -9.30
CA ARG A 292 -3.72 15.38 -10.19
C ARG A 292 -2.78 14.25 -9.77
N THR A 293 -2.39 14.24 -8.52
CA THR A 293 -1.50 13.22 -7.95
C THR A 293 -2.02 11.80 -8.16
N ILE A 294 -3.29 11.56 -7.81
CA ILE A 294 -3.90 10.23 -7.86
C ILE A 294 -4.02 9.77 -9.31
N ALA A 295 -4.52 10.64 -10.21
CA ALA A 295 -4.69 10.32 -11.61
C ALA A 295 -3.36 9.96 -12.28
N PHE A 296 -2.32 10.77 -12.09
CA PHE A 296 -1.00 10.51 -12.66
C PHE A 296 -0.29 9.30 -12.03
N ALA A 297 -0.45 9.05 -10.73
CA ALA A 297 0.09 7.84 -10.11
C ALA A 297 -0.54 6.57 -10.70
N ILE A 298 -1.87 6.56 -10.89
CA ILE A 298 -2.57 5.45 -11.53
C ILE A 298 -2.10 5.29 -12.99
N THR A 299 -1.96 6.39 -13.72
CA THR A 299 -1.44 6.41 -15.10
C THR A 299 -0.03 5.83 -15.21
N ASP A 300 0.83 6.11 -14.24
CA ASP A 300 2.19 5.57 -14.15
C ASP A 300 2.23 4.11 -13.61
N GLY A 301 1.06 3.48 -13.43
CA GLY A 301 0.92 2.08 -13.02
C GLY A 301 0.91 1.86 -11.52
N GLN A 302 0.86 2.91 -10.69
CA GLN A 302 0.79 2.79 -9.25
C GLN A 302 -0.66 2.90 -8.76
N LEU A 303 -1.24 1.77 -8.42
CA LEU A 303 -2.57 1.74 -7.82
C LEU A 303 -2.52 2.00 -6.30
N PRO A 304 -3.59 2.61 -5.73
CA PRO A 304 -3.75 2.66 -4.27
C PRO A 304 -3.67 1.25 -3.66
N SER A 305 -2.94 1.10 -2.56
CA SER A 305 -2.79 -0.19 -1.88
C SER A 305 -2.44 -0.02 -0.40
N ASN A 306 -2.20 -1.13 0.32
CA ASN A 306 -1.88 -1.12 1.75
C ASN A 306 -0.37 -1.05 2.04
N ALA A 307 0.50 -0.95 1.02
CA ALA A 307 1.95 -1.00 1.20
C ALA A 307 2.70 -0.05 0.25
N LYS A 308 3.91 0.35 0.65
CA LYS A 308 4.87 1.12 -0.16
C LYS A 308 4.23 2.37 -0.79
N ALA A 309 4.57 2.67 -2.05
CA ALA A 309 4.05 3.82 -2.80
C ALA A 309 2.52 3.82 -2.89
N GLY A 310 1.88 2.65 -3.10
CA GLY A 310 0.43 2.56 -3.17
C GLY A 310 -0.28 2.96 -1.88
N TYR A 311 0.33 2.74 -0.71
CA TYR A 311 -0.19 3.23 0.57
C TYR A 311 -0.21 4.77 0.64
N VAL A 312 0.85 5.41 0.15
CA VAL A 312 0.92 6.88 0.11
C VAL A 312 -0.17 7.44 -0.81
N ILE A 313 -0.35 6.85 -2.00
CA ILE A 313 -1.41 7.27 -2.94
C ILE A 313 -2.81 7.06 -2.34
N ARG A 314 -3.04 5.93 -1.68
CA ARG A 314 -4.30 5.68 -0.96
C ARG A 314 -4.54 6.72 0.14
N ARG A 315 -3.51 7.11 0.89
CA ARG A 315 -3.60 8.14 1.93
C ARG A 315 -3.97 9.51 1.35
N ILE A 316 -3.41 9.89 0.21
CA ILE A 316 -3.73 11.13 -0.51
C ILE A 316 -5.19 11.11 -0.96
N LEU A 317 -5.68 10.01 -1.54
CA LEU A 317 -7.07 9.85 -1.92
C LEU A 317 -8.00 9.96 -0.70
N SER A 318 -7.70 9.24 0.37
CA SER A 318 -8.48 9.29 1.61
C SER A 318 -8.53 10.70 2.21
N ARG A 319 -7.42 11.46 2.13
CA ARG A 319 -7.37 12.86 2.57
C ARG A 319 -8.34 13.72 1.75
N SER A 320 -8.37 13.58 0.45
CA SER A 320 -9.29 14.32 -0.43
C SER A 320 -10.76 14.00 -0.13
N VAL A 321 -11.09 12.71 -0.01
CA VAL A 321 -12.47 12.27 0.31
C VAL A 321 -12.92 12.83 1.66
N ARG A 322 -12.02 12.82 2.64
CA ARG A 322 -12.29 13.40 3.96
C ARG A 322 -12.56 14.90 3.89
N TYR A 323 -11.73 15.68 3.16
CA TYR A 323 -11.97 17.11 2.98
C TYR A 323 -13.31 17.38 2.30
N GLY A 324 -13.67 16.57 1.30
CA GLY A 324 -14.98 16.60 0.66
C GLY A 324 -16.13 16.31 1.62
N TYR A 325 -15.97 15.26 2.43
CA TYR A 325 -16.96 14.84 3.42
C TYR A 325 -17.17 15.89 4.53
N THR A 326 -16.07 16.38 5.11
CA THR A 326 -16.11 17.25 6.29
C THR A 326 -16.49 18.69 5.95
N PHE A 327 -15.93 19.27 4.89
CA PHE A 327 -16.06 20.71 4.61
C PHE A 327 -16.98 21.05 3.44
N LEU A 328 -17.24 20.09 2.53
CA LEU A 328 -18.05 20.32 1.34
C LEU A 328 -19.36 19.50 1.32
N ASP A 329 -19.66 18.81 2.42
CA ASP A 329 -20.83 17.95 2.60
C ASP A 329 -21.03 16.89 1.47
N ARG A 330 -19.90 16.37 0.95
CA ARG A 330 -19.91 15.32 -0.07
C ARG A 330 -19.95 13.96 0.58
N LYS A 331 -21.17 13.36 0.69
CA LYS A 331 -21.40 12.05 1.32
C LYS A 331 -21.32 10.88 0.33
N GLU A 332 -21.32 11.18 -0.97
CA GLU A 332 -21.22 10.21 -2.06
C GLU A 332 -19.92 10.42 -2.84
N SER A 333 -19.49 9.38 -3.55
CA SER A 333 -18.29 9.45 -4.40
C SER A 333 -18.42 10.51 -5.49
N PHE A 334 -17.43 11.37 -5.63
CA PHE A 334 -17.46 12.51 -6.54
C PHE A 334 -16.11 12.79 -7.23
N MET A 335 -14.98 12.35 -6.65
CA MET A 335 -13.65 12.69 -7.15
C MET A 335 -13.42 12.19 -8.58
N TYR A 336 -13.90 10.99 -8.92
CA TYR A 336 -13.78 10.46 -10.28
C TYR A 336 -14.42 11.36 -11.33
N LYS A 337 -15.40 12.19 -10.96
CA LYS A 337 -16.08 13.15 -11.86
C LYS A 337 -15.21 14.37 -12.19
N LEU A 338 -14.09 14.55 -11.49
CA LEU A 338 -13.12 15.61 -11.77
C LEU A 338 -12.13 15.23 -12.86
N LEU A 339 -12.02 13.93 -13.20
CA LEU A 339 -11.05 13.46 -14.18
C LEU A 339 -11.27 14.05 -15.59
N PRO A 340 -12.48 14.20 -16.12
CA PRO A 340 -12.68 14.83 -17.42
C PRO A 340 -12.10 16.25 -17.52
N VAL A 341 -12.29 17.09 -16.49
CA VAL A 341 -11.72 18.45 -16.48
C VAL A 341 -10.20 18.44 -16.32
N LEU A 342 -9.63 17.46 -15.59
CA LEU A 342 -8.19 17.27 -15.54
C LEU A 342 -7.62 16.89 -16.92
N ILE A 343 -8.32 16.01 -17.65
CA ILE A 343 -7.93 15.62 -19.01
C ILE A 343 -8.01 16.81 -19.97
N GLU A 344 -9.02 17.66 -19.85
CA GLU A 344 -9.15 18.87 -20.67
C GLU A 344 -7.98 19.84 -20.45
N THR A 345 -7.47 19.94 -19.20
CA THR A 345 -6.37 20.86 -18.86
C THR A 345 -4.98 20.29 -19.13
N MET A 346 -4.77 18.98 -18.98
CA MET A 346 -3.45 18.35 -19.03
C MET A 346 -3.31 17.22 -20.07
N GLY A 347 -4.40 16.76 -20.68
CA GLY A 347 -4.39 15.61 -21.58
C GLY A 347 -3.56 15.80 -22.85
N ASP A 348 -3.44 17.02 -23.36
CA ASP A 348 -2.59 17.34 -24.51
C ASP A 348 -1.10 17.12 -24.21
N ALA A 349 -0.66 17.51 -23.00
CA ALA A 349 0.71 17.33 -22.55
C ALA A 349 1.01 15.89 -22.12
N TYR A 350 -0.03 15.17 -21.65
CA TYR A 350 0.06 13.84 -21.10
C TYR A 350 -1.05 12.94 -21.66
N PRO A 351 -0.92 12.46 -22.92
CA PRO A 351 -1.95 11.70 -23.63
C PRO A 351 -2.30 10.36 -22.94
N GLU A 352 -1.44 9.86 -22.08
CA GLU A 352 -1.69 8.70 -21.25
C GLU A 352 -2.88 8.85 -20.29
N LEU A 353 -3.23 10.07 -19.87
CA LEU A 353 -4.45 10.34 -19.08
C LEU A 353 -5.71 10.03 -19.91
N ILE A 354 -5.70 10.42 -21.20
CA ILE A 354 -6.82 10.16 -22.13
C ILE A 354 -6.96 8.66 -22.37
N ALA A 355 -5.82 7.99 -22.65
CA ALA A 355 -5.80 6.57 -22.97
C ALA A 355 -6.33 5.69 -21.82
N GLN A 356 -6.21 6.16 -20.57
CA GLN A 356 -6.52 5.38 -19.38
C GLN A 356 -7.70 5.94 -18.56
N GLN A 357 -8.43 6.91 -19.10
CA GLN A 357 -9.53 7.58 -18.42
C GLN A 357 -10.47 6.60 -17.70
N THR A 358 -10.98 5.59 -18.41
CA THR A 358 -11.93 4.61 -17.86
C THR A 358 -11.37 3.85 -16.65
N LEU A 359 -10.08 3.51 -16.67
CA LEU A 359 -9.44 2.84 -15.54
C LEU A 359 -9.32 3.78 -14.35
N ILE A 360 -8.81 4.99 -14.57
CA ILE A 360 -8.59 5.99 -13.52
C ILE A 360 -9.92 6.31 -12.82
N GLU A 361 -10.99 6.59 -13.59
CA GLU A 361 -12.34 6.86 -13.04
C GLU A 361 -12.83 5.72 -12.14
N LYS A 362 -12.71 4.48 -12.61
CA LYS A 362 -13.18 3.31 -11.85
C LYS A 362 -12.38 3.09 -10.58
N VAL A 363 -11.04 3.16 -10.64
CA VAL A 363 -10.17 2.99 -9.47
C VAL A 363 -10.48 4.06 -8.42
N ILE A 364 -10.55 5.33 -8.82
CA ILE A 364 -10.85 6.42 -7.90
C ILE A 364 -12.22 6.21 -7.26
N LYS A 365 -13.26 5.93 -8.05
CA LYS A 365 -14.62 5.73 -7.57
C LYS A 365 -14.70 4.61 -6.50
N GLU A 366 -14.13 3.45 -6.78
CA GLU A 366 -14.21 2.30 -5.87
C GLU A 366 -13.40 2.52 -4.59
N GLU A 367 -12.21 3.11 -4.66
CA GLU A 367 -11.43 3.47 -3.48
C GLU A 367 -12.14 4.53 -2.64
N GLU A 368 -12.76 5.52 -3.27
CA GLU A 368 -13.56 6.54 -2.61
C GLU A 368 -14.77 5.93 -1.89
N GLU A 369 -15.55 5.09 -2.57
CA GLU A 369 -16.68 4.38 -1.97
C GLU A 369 -16.25 3.46 -0.81
N SER A 370 -15.11 2.79 -0.95
CA SER A 370 -14.55 1.95 0.12
C SER A 370 -14.18 2.80 1.34
N PHE A 371 -13.57 3.97 1.13
CA PHE A 371 -13.20 4.85 2.23
C PHE A 371 -14.41 5.52 2.90
N LEU A 372 -15.44 5.89 2.13
CA LEU A 372 -16.70 6.41 2.68
C LEU A 372 -17.37 5.40 3.63
N ARG A 373 -17.36 4.09 3.28
CA ARG A 373 -17.81 3.02 4.20
C ARG A 373 -16.95 2.93 5.47
N THR A 374 -15.66 3.19 5.37
CA THR A 374 -14.73 3.27 6.52
C THR A 374 -15.08 4.44 7.42
N LEU A 375 -15.37 5.62 6.84
CA LEU A 375 -15.80 6.80 7.57
C LEU A 375 -17.10 6.53 8.36
N GLU A 376 -18.11 5.95 7.72
CA GLU A 376 -19.37 5.58 8.35
C GLU A 376 -19.18 4.62 9.53
N THR A 377 -18.34 3.60 9.35
CA THR A 377 -18.00 2.64 10.40
C THR A 377 -17.24 3.31 11.55
N GLY A 378 -16.27 4.17 11.23
CA GLY A 378 -15.47 4.91 12.20
C GLY A 378 -16.32 5.85 13.06
N ILE A 379 -17.25 6.59 12.47
CA ILE A 379 -18.19 7.46 13.19
C ILE A 379 -18.98 6.65 14.21
N ARG A 380 -19.60 5.53 13.80
CA ARG A 380 -20.37 4.66 14.70
C ARG A 380 -19.54 4.10 15.86
N LEU A 381 -18.27 3.75 15.61
CA LEU A 381 -17.36 3.27 16.65
C LEU A 381 -16.95 4.39 17.60
N LEU A 382 -16.70 5.59 17.06
CA LEU A 382 -16.39 6.78 17.87
C LEU A 382 -17.57 7.16 18.77
N ASP A 383 -18.79 7.14 18.26
CA ASP A 383 -20.01 7.40 19.05
C ASP A 383 -20.08 6.46 20.25
N LYS A 384 -19.86 5.15 20.04
CA LYS A 384 -19.82 4.17 21.12
C LYS A 384 -18.71 4.48 22.13
N LYS A 385 -17.52 4.88 21.68
CA LYS A 385 -16.39 5.22 22.55
C LYS A 385 -16.64 6.51 23.34
N MET A 386 -17.33 7.48 22.76
CA MET A 386 -17.76 8.69 23.46
C MET A 386 -18.76 8.36 24.57
N GLU A 387 -19.73 7.49 24.31
CA GLU A 387 -20.70 7.01 25.34
C GLU A 387 -19.98 6.29 26.48
N GLU A 388 -19.05 5.37 26.18
CA GLU A 388 -18.24 4.66 27.17
C GLU A 388 -17.42 5.64 28.04
N THR A 389 -16.80 6.65 27.43
CA THR A 389 -15.98 7.67 28.10
C THR A 389 -16.83 8.58 29.00
N LYS A 390 -18.00 9.03 28.51
CA LYS A 390 -18.97 9.81 29.31
C LYS A 390 -19.53 9.02 30.48
N ALA A 391 -19.84 7.73 30.28
CA ALA A 391 -20.31 6.85 31.35
C ALA A 391 -19.26 6.64 32.45
N ALA A 392 -17.95 6.73 32.09
CA ALA A 392 -16.86 6.70 33.07
C ALA A 392 -16.57 8.06 33.74
N GLY A 393 -17.42 9.07 33.49
CA GLY A 393 -17.29 10.42 34.09
C GLY A 393 -16.13 11.23 33.49
N LYS A 394 -15.66 10.87 32.30
CA LYS A 394 -14.56 11.56 31.60
C LYS A 394 -15.08 12.29 30.36
N ASN A 395 -14.38 13.35 29.97
CA ASN A 395 -14.62 14.12 28.74
C ASN A 395 -13.43 14.08 27.77
N VAL A 396 -12.39 13.28 28.07
CA VAL A 396 -11.23 13.07 27.20
C VAL A 396 -11.21 11.61 26.79
N LEU A 397 -11.28 11.36 25.48
CA LEU A 397 -11.08 10.04 24.88
C LEU A 397 -9.61 9.66 24.99
N ASN A 398 -9.30 8.44 25.47
CA ASN A 398 -7.92 8.03 25.60
C ASN A 398 -7.24 7.87 24.22
N GLY A 399 -5.93 8.14 24.17
CA GLY A 399 -5.19 8.11 22.93
C GLY A 399 -5.06 6.74 22.29
N VAL A 400 -5.15 5.66 23.05
CA VAL A 400 -5.14 4.28 22.53
C VAL A 400 -6.42 3.97 21.74
N ASP A 401 -7.59 4.41 22.21
CA ASP A 401 -8.85 4.27 21.47
C ASP A 401 -8.83 5.12 20.20
N ALA A 402 -8.35 6.37 20.26
CA ALA A 402 -8.16 7.23 19.09
C ALA A 402 -7.17 6.60 18.10
N PHE A 403 -6.07 6.04 18.58
CA PHE A 403 -5.10 5.32 17.75
C PHE A 403 -5.68 4.04 17.13
N THR A 404 -6.51 3.31 17.86
CA THR A 404 -7.19 2.11 17.34
C THR A 404 -8.16 2.46 16.22
N LEU A 405 -8.91 3.54 16.34
CA LEU A 405 -9.77 4.06 15.27
C LEU A 405 -8.94 4.40 14.03
N TYR A 406 -7.79 5.04 14.22
CA TYR A 406 -6.89 5.44 13.15
C TYR A 406 -6.20 4.22 12.50
N ASP A 407 -5.50 3.39 13.28
CA ASP A 407 -4.61 2.33 12.79
C ASP A 407 -5.38 1.10 12.30
N THR A 408 -6.39 0.66 13.07
CA THR A 408 -7.14 -0.56 12.79
C THR A 408 -8.31 -0.34 11.85
N TYR A 409 -9.02 0.78 12.00
CA TYR A 409 -10.22 1.07 11.23
C TYR A 409 -10.01 2.11 10.14
N GLY A 410 -8.84 2.73 10.06
CA GLY A 410 -8.52 3.75 9.06
C GLY A 410 -9.30 5.07 9.24
N PHE A 411 -9.84 5.33 10.44
CA PHE A 411 -10.63 6.52 10.74
C PHE A 411 -9.71 7.68 11.12
N PRO A 412 -9.73 8.81 10.39
CA PRO A 412 -8.77 9.90 10.57
C PRO A 412 -8.86 10.58 11.93
N LEU A 413 -7.68 10.94 12.52
CA LEU A 413 -7.60 11.56 13.83
C LEU A 413 -8.30 12.92 13.89
N ASP A 414 -8.08 13.77 12.89
CA ASP A 414 -8.67 15.13 12.83
C ASP A 414 -10.20 15.11 12.70
N LEU A 415 -10.75 14.08 12.07
CA LEU A 415 -12.20 13.84 12.09
C LEU A 415 -12.66 13.35 13.46
N THR A 416 -11.85 12.52 14.13
CA THR A 416 -12.08 12.13 15.54
C THR A 416 -12.12 13.36 16.43
N GLU A 417 -11.12 14.25 16.34
CA GLU A 417 -11.05 15.49 17.13
C GLU A 417 -12.23 16.44 16.85
N LEU A 418 -12.62 16.57 15.56
CA LEU A 418 -13.76 17.41 15.19
C LEU A 418 -15.05 16.91 15.84
N ILE A 419 -15.38 15.63 15.71
CA ILE A 419 -16.59 15.04 16.27
C ILE A 419 -16.57 15.11 17.81
N LEU A 420 -15.42 14.84 18.44
CA LEU A 420 -15.27 14.97 19.89
C LEU A 420 -15.54 16.40 20.34
N ARG A 421 -14.98 17.40 19.65
CA ARG A 421 -15.15 18.82 19.97
C ARG A 421 -16.62 19.26 19.84
N GLU A 422 -17.32 18.81 18.81
CA GLU A 422 -18.76 19.06 18.63
C GLU A 422 -19.60 18.46 19.77
N ASN A 423 -19.11 17.40 20.43
CA ASN A 423 -19.74 16.74 21.55
C ASN A 423 -19.23 17.22 22.93
N GLY A 424 -18.41 18.30 22.98
CA GLY A 424 -17.82 18.82 24.20
C GLY A 424 -16.75 17.92 24.81
N MET A 425 -16.08 17.14 24.00
CA MET A 425 -15.03 16.19 24.37
C MET A 425 -13.71 16.52 23.65
N GLU A 426 -12.61 15.95 24.12
CA GLU A 426 -11.28 16.06 23.55
C GLU A 426 -10.65 14.66 23.39
N ALA A 427 -9.58 14.55 22.60
CA ALA A 427 -8.75 13.34 22.52
C ALA A 427 -7.42 13.55 23.24
N ASP A 428 -6.88 12.50 23.85
CA ASP A 428 -5.49 12.49 24.36
C ASP A 428 -4.50 12.33 23.20
N ILE A 429 -4.13 13.46 22.61
CA ILE A 429 -3.21 13.52 21.46
C ILE A 429 -1.80 13.11 21.86
N GLU A 430 -1.39 13.34 23.10
CA GLU A 430 -0.05 12.96 23.56
C GLU A 430 0.10 11.45 23.63
N GLU A 431 -0.89 10.74 24.16
CA GLU A 431 -0.93 9.27 24.19
C GLU A 431 -1.08 8.69 22.76
N PHE A 432 -1.92 9.29 21.92
CA PHE A 432 -2.04 8.93 20.50
C PHE A 432 -0.68 8.99 19.77
N ASN A 433 0.05 10.10 19.94
CA ASN A 433 1.35 10.30 19.31
C ASN A 433 2.40 9.29 19.80
N LYS A 434 2.35 8.88 21.07
CA LYS A 434 3.22 7.82 21.60
C LYS A 434 2.98 6.47 20.89
N GLU A 435 1.71 6.10 20.68
CA GLU A 435 1.37 4.88 19.95
C GLU A 435 1.75 4.96 18.46
N MET A 436 1.57 6.13 17.84
CA MET A 436 1.99 6.40 16.46
C MET A 436 3.52 6.29 16.29
N LEU A 437 4.30 6.80 17.24
CA LEU A 437 5.76 6.65 17.23
C LEU A 437 6.18 5.19 17.31
N LYS A 438 5.57 4.40 18.20
CA LYS A 438 5.82 2.96 18.31
C LYS A 438 5.52 2.21 17.00
N GLN A 439 4.48 2.60 16.29
CA GLN A 439 4.13 2.02 14.99
C GLN A 439 5.15 2.42 13.92
N LYS A 440 5.52 3.73 13.85
CA LYS A 440 6.52 4.24 12.90
C LYS A 440 7.90 3.60 13.11
N GLU A 441 8.33 3.42 14.35
CA GLU A 441 9.59 2.74 14.68
C GLU A 441 9.57 1.27 14.25
N ARG A 442 8.46 0.55 14.48
CA ARG A 442 8.28 -0.82 13.99
C ARG A 442 8.35 -0.90 12.45
N ALA A 443 7.70 0.03 11.75
CA ALA A 443 7.71 0.09 10.29
C ALA A 443 9.09 0.48 9.74
N ARG A 444 9.79 1.45 10.36
CA ARG A 444 11.12 1.92 9.95
C ARG A 444 12.19 0.85 10.16
N ASN A 445 12.18 0.17 11.31
CA ASN A 445 13.11 -0.93 11.60
C ASN A 445 12.90 -2.16 10.70
N ALA A 446 11.72 -2.30 10.09
CA ALA A 446 11.43 -3.37 9.14
C ALA A 446 11.97 -3.09 7.72
N ALA A 447 12.23 -1.85 7.34
CA ALA A 447 12.49 -1.42 5.96
C ALA A 447 13.90 -0.85 5.71
N ALA A 448 14.70 -0.53 6.74
CA ALA A 448 15.98 0.14 6.57
C ALA A 448 17.06 -0.80 6.01
N ILE A 449 17.62 -0.43 4.85
CA ILE A 449 18.86 -0.97 4.28
C ILE A 449 19.90 0.15 4.35
N GLU A 450 20.98 -0.07 5.10
CA GLU A 450 22.14 0.82 5.12
C GLU A 450 23.11 0.35 4.02
N THR A 451 23.43 1.21 3.07
CA THR A 451 24.35 0.90 1.98
C THR A 451 25.68 1.62 2.18
N GLY A 452 26.79 0.87 2.09
CA GLY A 452 28.14 1.44 2.04
C GLY A 452 28.50 1.95 0.64
N ASP A 453 29.69 2.54 0.53
CA ASP A 453 30.25 3.00 -0.75
C ASP A 453 30.76 1.85 -1.60
N TRP A 454 30.78 2.06 -2.93
CA TRP A 454 31.32 1.11 -3.87
C TRP A 454 32.86 1.08 -3.82
N VAL A 455 33.43 -0.10 -3.66
CA VAL A 455 34.84 -0.38 -3.92
C VAL A 455 34.96 -0.80 -5.38
N VAL A 456 35.51 0.06 -6.21
CA VAL A 456 35.71 -0.19 -7.65
C VAL A 456 37.06 -0.87 -7.87
N LEU A 457 37.03 -2.06 -8.51
CA LEU A 457 38.22 -2.82 -8.87
C LEU A 457 38.61 -2.58 -10.33
N LYS A 458 37.58 -2.53 -11.19
CA LYS A 458 37.74 -2.27 -12.64
C LYS A 458 36.56 -1.39 -13.11
N GLU A 459 36.83 -0.51 -14.07
CA GLU A 459 35.80 0.20 -14.80
C GLU A 459 35.21 -0.73 -15.86
N GLY A 460 33.89 -0.64 -16.09
CA GLY A 460 33.19 -1.45 -17.10
C GLY A 460 31.69 -1.53 -16.87
N GLU A 461 31.00 -2.05 -17.87
CA GLU A 461 29.56 -2.31 -17.85
C GLU A 461 29.30 -3.81 -17.72
N CYS A 462 28.22 -4.17 -17.05
CA CYS A 462 27.82 -5.56 -16.90
C CYS A 462 27.00 -6.04 -18.09
N LYS A 463 27.48 -7.04 -18.80
CA LYS A 463 26.76 -7.68 -19.92
C LYS A 463 25.92 -8.85 -19.41
N PHE A 464 24.59 -8.81 -19.63
CA PHE A 464 23.72 -9.94 -19.35
C PHE A 464 23.78 -10.99 -20.50
N VAL A 465 24.16 -12.22 -20.16
CA VAL A 465 24.24 -13.37 -21.09
C VAL A 465 23.22 -14.47 -20.78
N GLY A 466 22.41 -14.30 -19.76
CA GLY A 466 21.53 -15.33 -19.17
C GLY A 466 20.28 -15.67 -19.99
N TYR A 467 20.09 -15.10 -21.20
CA TYR A 467 19.09 -15.62 -22.15
C TYR A 467 19.55 -16.90 -22.84
N ASP A 468 20.88 -17.09 -22.99
CA ASP A 468 21.47 -18.18 -23.77
C ASP A 468 22.35 -19.11 -22.93
N GLN A 469 22.81 -18.64 -21.74
CA GLN A 469 23.79 -19.35 -20.93
C GLN A 469 23.36 -19.43 -19.47
N PHE A 470 23.58 -20.54 -18.82
CA PHE A 470 23.35 -20.75 -17.40
C PHE A 470 24.63 -20.58 -16.55
N GLU A 471 25.79 -20.51 -17.21
CA GLU A 471 27.09 -20.22 -16.60
C GLU A 471 27.98 -19.45 -17.57
N CYS A 472 28.87 -18.61 -17.05
CA CYS A 472 29.90 -17.92 -17.80
C CYS A 472 31.10 -17.61 -16.90
N GLU A 473 32.27 -17.36 -17.51
CA GLU A 473 33.42 -16.76 -16.81
C GLU A 473 33.13 -15.29 -16.55
N ALA A 474 33.40 -14.79 -15.34
CA ALA A 474 33.12 -13.42 -14.96
C ALA A 474 34.17 -12.87 -13.98
N GLU A 475 34.37 -11.55 -14.01
CA GLU A 475 35.22 -10.81 -13.10
C GLU A 475 34.41 -9.79 -12.30
N ILE A 476 34.83 -9.51 -11.06
CA ILE A 476 34.17 -8.51 -10.24
C ILE A 476 34.63 -7.12 -10.66
N LEU A 477 33.72 -6.27 -11.11
CA LEU A 477 33.98 -4.86 -11.40
C LEU A 477 34.01 -4.02 -10.14
N ARG A 478 33.00 -4.21 -9.27
CA ARG A 478 32.87 -3.47 -8.00
C ARG A 478 32.05 -4.25 -6.98
N TYR A 479 32.25 -3.90 -5.71
CA TYR A 479 31.45 -4.47 -4.61
C TYR A 479 31.23 -3.44 -3.51
N ARG A 480 30.19 -3.63 -2.67
CA ARG A 480 29.96 -2.86 -1.46
C ARG A 480 29.30 -3.69 -0.37
N GLN A 481 29.45 -3.23 0.87
CA GLN A 481 28.75 -3.80 2.02
C GLN A 481 27.36 -3.16 2.19
N ILE A 482 26.38 -3.96 2.53
CA ILE A 482 25.08 -3.48 2.95
C ILE A 482 24.68 -4.12 4.29
N LYS A 483 23.88 -3.41 5.07
CA LYS A 483 23.33 -3.92 6.31
C LYS A 483 21.80 -3.91 6.24
N GLN A 484 21.22 -5.08 6.39
CA GLN A 484 19.76 -5.27 6.33
C GLN A 484 19.30 -6.05 7.56
N LYS A 485 18.43 -5.49 8.40
CA LYS A 485 17.89 -6.14 9.62
C LYS A 485 18.96 -6.81 10.47
N ASN A 486 20.06 -6.13 10.79
CA ASN A 486 21.23 -6.64 11.52
C ASN A 486 22.04 -7.77 10.84
N LYS A 487 21.77 -8.06 9.55
CA LYS A 487 22.62 -8.92 8.73
C LYS A 487 23.51 -8.07 7.84
N VAL A 488 24.79 -8.41 7.82
CA VAL A 488 25.74 -7.84 6.86
C VAL A 488 25.69 -8.73 5.62
N LEU A 489 25.50 -8.11 4.47
CA LEU A 489 25.56 -8.72 3.15
C LEU A 489 26.47 -7.89 2.26
N TYR A 490 26.87 -8.44 1.13
CA TYR A 490 27.65 -7.73 0.13
C TYR A 490 26.92 -7.74 -1.21
N GLN A 491 27.04 -6.65 -1.92
CA GLN A 491 26.60 -6.49 -3.29
C GLN A 491 27.81 -6.54 -4.21
N ILE A 492 27.73 -7.34 -5.26
CA ILE A 492 28.78 -7.54 -6.25
C ILE A 492 28.23 -7.22 -7.63
N VAL A 493 28.98 -6.50 -8.45
CA VAL A 493 28.72 -6.26 -9.86
C VAL A 493 29.79 -6.97 -10.69
N LEU A 494 29.38 -7.77 -11.67
CA LEU A 494 30.24 -8.51 -12.58
C LEU A 494 30.36 -7.79 -13.94
N ASP A 495 31.41 -8.06 -14.71
CA ASP A 495 31.59 -7.60 -16.09
C ASP A 495 30.62 -8.28 -17.07
N GLN A 496 30.29 -9.56 -16.81
CA GLN A 496 29.21 -10.27 -17.47
C GLN A 496 28.53 -11.23 -16.51
N THR A 497 27.24 -11.52 -16.75
CA THR A 497 26.46 -12.33 -15.83
C THR A 497 25.39 -13.19 -16.52
N PRO A 498 25.26 -14.48 -16.12
CA PRO A 498 24.13 -15.30 -16.51
C PRO A 498 22.93 -15.08 -15.58
N PHE A 499 23.09 -14.36 -14.45
CA PHE A 499 22.07 -14.14 -13.44
C PHE A 499 21.06 -13.08 -13.91
N TYR A 500 19.80 -13.46 -14.03
CA TYR A 500 18.71 -12.52 -14.24
C TYR A 500 18.52 -11.64 -13.01
N ALA A 501 18.59 -10.35 -13.18
CA ALA A 501 18.29 -9.40 -12.12
C ALA A 501 16.78 -9.12 -12.05
N GLU A 502 16.21 -9.08 -10.83
CA GLU A 502 14.78 -8.87 -10.60
C GLU A 502 14.23 -7.72 -11.44
N MET A 503 13.30 -8.01 -12.34
CA MET A 503 12.64 -7.04 -13.23
C MET A 503 11.34 -7.63 -13.80
N GLY A 504 10.36 -6.76 -14.14
CA GLY A 504 9.12 -7.18 -14.81
C GLY A 504 8.27 -8.19 -14.02
N GLY A 505 8.48 -8.27 -12.71
CA GLY A 505 7.79 -9.21 -11.82
C GLY A 505 8.50 -10.57 -11.66
N GLN A 506 9.50 -10.89 -12.48
CA GLN A 506 10.32 -12.09 -12.27
C GLN A 506 11.39 -11.83 -11.21
N VAL A 507 11.49 -12.72 -10.22
CA VAL A 507 12.53 -12.67 -9.17
C VAL A 507 13.93 -12.83 -9.75
N GLY A 508 14.92 -12.30 -9.04
CA GLY A 508 16.33 -12.48 -9.40
C GLY A 508 16.79 -13.94 -9.22
N ASP A 509 17.80 -14.33 -9.98
CA ASP A 509 18.40 -15.64 -9.84
C ASP A 509 19.27 -15.76 -8.60
N ALA A 510 19.30 -16.96 -8.09
CA ALA A 510 20.30 -17.43 -7.13
C ALA A 510 21.27 -18.41 -7.81
N GLY A 511 22.43 -18.62 -7.19
CA GLY A 511 23.45 -19.54 -7.73
C GLY A 511 24.76 -19.39 -7.05
N TRP A 512 25.85 -19.42 -7.78
CA TRP A 512 27.19 -19.46 -7.20
C TRP A 512 28.22 -18.74 -8.07
N LEU A 513 29.20 -18.11 -7.41
CA LEU A 513 30.50 -17.72 -7.98
C LEU A 513 31.52 -18.75 -7.53
N ILE A 514 32.17 -19.41 -8.49
CA ILE A 514 33.09 -20.55 -8.25
C ILE A 514 34.47 -20.17 -8.77
N ALA A 515 35.49 -20.25 -7.90
CA ALA A 515 36.87 -20.11 -8.28
C ALA A 515 37.69 -21.18 -7.53
N ASP A 516 38.40 -22.01 -8.25
CA ASP A 516 39.14 -23.17 -7.71
C ASP A 516 38.25 -24.07 -6.82
N GLU A 517 38.58 -24.17 -5.53
CA GLU A 517 37.77 -24.89 -4.54
C GLU A 517 36.76 -23.99 -3.78
N GLU A 518 36.85 -22.67 -3.96
CA GLU A 518 35.94 -21.72 -3.30
C GLU A 518 34.64 -21.60 -4.05
N LYS A 519 33.53 -21.71 -3.30
CA LYS A 519 32.16 -21.54 -3.80
C LYS A 519 31.43 -20.49 -2.95
N VAL A 520 31.10 -19.36 -3.54
CA VAL A 520 30.36 -18.28 -2.90
C VAL A 520 28.93 -18.30 -3.40
N GLU A 521 27.98 -18.42 -2.49
CA GLU A 521 26.55 -18.43 -2.81
C GLU A 521 26.04 -17.02 -3.13
N VAL A 522 25.45 -16.86 -4.30
CA VAL A 522 24.62 -15.70 -4.68
C VAL A 522 23.18 -16.02 -4.26
N VAL A 523 22.73 -15.36 -3.19
CA VAL A 523 21.41 -15.62 -2.61
C VAL A 523 20.26 -14.99 -3.39
N ASP A 524 20.55 -13.90 -4.10
CA ASP A 524 19.57 -13.16 -4.93
C ASP A 524 20.31 -12.24 -5.91
N THR A 525 19.65 -11.84 -6.98
CA THR A 525 20.17 -10.85 -7.93
C THR A 525 19.14 -9.76 -8.15
N LYS A 526 19.48 -8.56 -7.70
CA LYS A 526 18.63 -7.37 -7.80
C LYS A 526 19.04 -6.49 -8.97
N ARG A 527 18.11 -5.69 -9.42
CA ARG A 527 18.37 -4.60 -10.36
C ARG A 527 18.35 -3.29 -9.58
N GLU A 528 19.48 -2.61 -9.59
CA GLU A 528 19.60 -1.28 -9.02
C GLU A 528 19.80 -0.31 -10.18
N ASN A 529 18.75 0.43 -10.51
CA ASN A 529 18.61 1.15 -11.78
C ASN A 529 18.78 0.17 -12.96
N ASN A 530 19.79 0.33 -13.80
CA ASN A 530 20.07 -0.59 -14.91
C ASN A 530 21.18 -1.60 -14.60
N LEU A 531 21.68 -1.64 -13.36
CA LEU A 531 22.83 -2.44 -12.97
C LEU A 531 22.37 -3.76 -12.30
N PRO A 532 22.77 -4.93 -12.81
CA PRO A 532 22.60 -6.20 -12.12
C PRO A 532 23.52 -6.27 -10.88
N VAL A 533 22.97 -6.50 -9.71
CA VAL A 533 23.67 -6.53 -8.44
C VAL A 533 23.42 -7.88 -7.77
N HIS A 534 24.52 -8.64 -7.53
CA HIS A 534 24.48 -9.98 -6.94
C HIS A 534 24.66 -9.87 -5.42
N LEU A 535 23.72 -10.43 -4.64
CA LEU A 535 23.79 -10.44 -3.19
C LEU A 535 24.49 -11.70 -2.68
N VAL A 536 25.52 -11.52 -1.86
CA VAL A 536 26.25 -12.61 -1.22
C VAL A 536 26.37 -12.37 0.28
N ALA A 537 26.43 -13.46 1.06
CA ALA A 537 26.59 -13.37 2.52
C ALA A 537 28.06 -13.05 2.93
N LYS A 538 29.02 -13.40 2.10
CA LYS A 538 30.44 -13.12 2.28
C LYS A 538 31.10 -12.85 0.94
N LEU A 539 32.14 -12.01 0.92
CA LEU A 539 32.94 -11.84 -0.29
C LEU A 539 33.83 -13.09 -0.53
N PRO A 540 34.22 -13.35 -1.79
CA PRO A 540 35.28 -14.28 -2.11
C PRO A 540 36.60 -13.91 -1.38
N SER A 541 37.44 -14.88 -1.13
CA SER A 541 38.74 -14.65 -0.52
C SER A 541 39.69 -13.81 -1.40
N ASP A 542 39.62 -13.97 -2.71
CA ASP A 542 40.24 -13.09 -3.70
C ASP A 542 39.19 -12.54 -4.66
N VAL A 543 38.91 -11.24 -4.53
CA VAL A 543 37.92 -10.52 -5.37
C VAL A 543 38.44 -10.13 -6.76
N THR A 544 39.74 -10.40 -7.05
CA THR A 544 40.41 -10.02 -8.32
C THR A 544 40.54 -11.17 -9.28
N THR A 545 40.16 -12.39 -8.85
CA THR A 545 40.22 -13.59 -9.68
C THR A 545 39.01 -13.67 -10.64
N THR A 546 39.16 -14.52 -11.69
CA THR A 546 38.07 -14.88 -12.58
C THR A 546 37.21 -15.96 -11.91
N PHE A 547 35.92 -15.83 -11.98
CA PHE A 547 34.94 -16.76 -11.40
C PHE A 547 34.11 -17.43 -12.51
N THR A 548 33.79 -18.69 -12.34
CA THR A 548 32.66 -19.30 -13.07
C THR A 548 31.37 -18.87 -12.34
N ALA A 549 30.65 -17.93 -12.93
CA ALA A 549 29.34 -17.47 -12.46
C ALA A 549 28.27 -18.44 -12.95
N LYS A 550 27.61 -19.18 -12.05
CA LYS A 550 26.68 -20.26 -12.35
C LYS A 550 25.37 -20.11 -11.60
N ILE A 551 24.26 -20.08 -12.33
CA ILE A 551 22.91 -19.98 -11.73
C ILE A 551 22.43 -21.35 -11.22
N ASP A 552 21.42 -21.32 -10.34
CA ASP A 552 20.62 -22.50 -9.98
C ASP A 552 19.65 -22.79 -11.13
N GLU A 553 20.08 -23.68 -12.02
CA GLU A 553 19.38 -24.04 -13.25
C GLU A 553 17.95 -24.52 -12.97
N LYS A 554 17.77 -25.33 -11.90
CA LYS A 554 16.43 -25.85 -11.54
C LYS A 554 15.48 -24.71 -11.19
N LYS A 555 15.91 -23.76 -10.37
CA LYS A 555 15.09 -22.60 -10.00
C LYS A 555 14.80 -21.70 -11.20
N ARG A 556 15.78 -21.50 -12.08
CA ARG A 556 15.61 -20.71 -13.29
C ARG A 556 14.56 -21.33 -14.21
N ILE A 557 14.65 -22.61 -14.54
CA ILE A 557 13.68 -23.31 -15.39
C ILE A 557 12.27 -23.26 -14.80
N GLN A 558 12.14 -23.44 -13.48
CA GLN A 558 10.85 -23.29 -12.81
C GLN A 558 10.29 -21.87 -12.92
N SER A 559 11.13 -20.83 -12.76
CA SER A 559 10.73 -19.44 -12.98
C SER A 559 10.30 -19.20 -14.43
N GLU A 560 11.03 -19.74 -15.40
CA GLU A 560 10.71 -19.63 -16.83
C GLU A 560 9.38 -20.32 -17.18
N CYS A 561 9.09 -21.48 -16.60
CA CYS A 561 7.80 -22.15 -16.73
C CYS A 561 6.67 -21.25 -16.21
N ASN A 562 6.81 -20.69 -15.01
CA ASN A 562 5.84 -19.79 -14.42
C ASN A 562 5.71 -18.49 -15.22
N HIS A 563 6.82 -17.94 -15.75
CA HIS A 563 6.79 -16.70 -16.54
C HIS A 563 6.10 -16.91 -17.89
N SER A 564 6.47 -17.96 -18.59
CA SER A 564 5.84 -18.28 -19.88
C SER A 564 4.35 -18.61 -19.72
N ALA A 565 3.99 -19.30 -18.63
CA ALA A 565 2.58 -19.52 -18.28
C ALA A 565 1.82 -18.21 -17.96
N THR A 566 2.49 -17.20 -17.43
CA THR A 566 1.88 -15.89 -17.16
C THR A 566 1.41 -15.22 -18.45
N HIS A 567 2.18 -15.29 -19.54
CA HIS A 567 1.78 -14.77 -20.84
C HIS A 567 0.55 -15.49 -21.39
N LEU A 568 0.53 -16.84 -21.32
CA LEU A 568 -0.63 -17.62 -21.75
C LEU A 568 -1.87 -17.35 -20.87
N LEU A 569 -1.66 -17.14 -19.57
CA LEU A 569 -2.73 -16.78 -18.62
C LEU A 569 -3.32 -15.40 -18.94
N HIS A 570 -2.49 -14.41 -19.23
CA HIS A 570 -2.93 -13.07 -19.61
C HIS A 570 -3.81 -13.11 -20.87
N GLU A 571 -3.38 -13.81 -21.89
CA GLU A 571 -4.15 -13.99 -23.11
C GLU A 571 -5.48 -14.71 -22.85
N ALA A 572 -5.49 -15.82 -22.10
CA ALA A 572 -6.69 -16.57 -21.77
C ALA A 572 -7.68 -15.74 -20.93
N LEU A 573 -7.20 -14.92 -20.01
CA LEU A 573 -8.03 -14.00 -19.24
C LEU A 573 -8.70 -12.94 -20.14
N ARG A 574 -7.97 -12.39 -21.11
CA ARG A 574 -8.54 -11.46 -22.09
C ARG A 574 -9.60 -12.12 -22.97
N GLU A 575 -9.38 -13.37 -23.34
CA GLU A 575 -10.34 -14.14 -24.15
C GLU A 575 -11.64 -14.41 -23.37
N VAL A 576 -11.54 -14.80 -22.10
CA VAL A 576 -12.69 -15.21 -21.27
C VAL A 576 -13.43 -14.02 -20.67
N LEU A 577 -12.68 -13.02 -20.14
CA LEU A 577 -13.23 -11.91 -19.37
C LEU A 577 -13.39 -10.61 -20.19
N GLY A 578 -12.69 -10.52 -21.33
CA GLY A 578 -12.74 -9.37 -22.23
C GLY A 578 -11.44 -8.57 -22.32
N THR A 579 -11.35 -7.73 -23.35
CA THR A 579 -10.13 -6.97 -23.72
C THR A 579 -9.73 -5.88 -22.70
N HIS A 580 -10.59 -5.55 -21.72
CA HIS A 580 -10.28 -4.63 -20.61
C HIS A 580 -9.33 -5.22 -19.59
N VAL A 581 -9.05 -6.53 -19.66
CA VAL A 581 -8.05 -7.17 -18.81
C VAL A 581 -6.66 -6.70 -19.24
N GLU A 582 -5.99 -6.02 -18.33
CA GLU A 582 -4.60 -5.56 -18.49
C GLU A 582 -3.82 -5.93 -17.23
N GLN A 583 -2.55 -6.27 -17.39
CA GLN A 583 -1.67 -6.53 -16.25
C GLN A 583 -1.46 -5.26 -15.43
N LYS A 584 -1.71 -5.36 -14.13
CA LYS A 584 -1.45 -4.30 -13.13
C LYS A 584 -0.28 -4.62 -12.21
N GLY A 585 0.11 -5.87 -12.16
CA GLY A 585 1.28 -6.35 -11.46
C GLY A 585 1.53 -7.82 -11.77
N SER A 586 2.76 -8.24 -11.57
CA SER A 586 3.16 -9.63 -11.72
C SER A 586 4.20 -9.98 -10.66
N TYR A 587 4.20 -11.23 -10.24
CA TYR A 587 5.27 -11.81 -9.44
C TYR A 587 5.47 -13.24 -9.88
N VAL A 588 6.68 -13.53 -10.35
CA VAL A 588 7.05 -14.83 -10.91
C VAL A 588 8.27 -15.34 -10.15
N SER A 589 8.12 -16.48 -9.53
CA SER A 589 9.16 -17.17 -8.74
C SER A 589 9.24 -18.64 -9.16
N PRO A 590 10.26 -19.39 -8.69
CA PRO A 590 10.32 -20.84 -8.92
C PRO A 590 9.10 -21.59 -8.34
N GLN A 591 8.48 -21.06 -7.27
CA GLN A 591 7.39 -21.74 -6.58
C GLN A 591 6.02 -21.48 -7.20
N SER A 592 5.79 -20.25 -7.69
CA SER A 592 4.47 -19.84 -8.17
C SER A 592 4.54 -18.59 -9.03
N LEU A 593 3.47 -18.34 -9.74
CA LEU A 593 3.19 -17.06 -10.39
C LEU A 593 1.99 -16.37 -9.70
N ARG A 594 2.01 -15.06 -9.72
CA ARG A 594 0.94 -14.20 -9.28
C ARG A 594 0.70 -13.12 -10.33
N PHE A 595 -0.54 -13.02 -10.77
CA PHE A 595 -0.94 -12.11 -11.84
C PHE A 595 -2.06 -11.19 -11.34
N ASP A 596 -1.77 -9.90 -11.27
CA ASP A 596 -2.70 -8.86 -10.87
C ASP A 596 -3.21 -8.15 -12.13
N PHE A 597 -4.51 -8.05 -12.30
CA PHE A 597 -5.11 -7.55 -13.53
C PHE A 597 -6.38 -6.73 -13.28
N SER A 598 -6.70 -5.84 -14.22
CA SER A 598 -7.92 -5.03 -14.18
C SER A 598 -9.15 -5.89 -14.43
N HIS A 599 -10.00 -6.03 -13.43
CA HIS A 599 -11.32 -6.65 -13.54
C HIS A 599 -12.19 -6.27 -12.34
N PHE A 600 -13.46 -5.95 -12.60
CA PHE A 600 -14.34 -5.28 -11.63
C PHE A 600 -15.22 -6.23 -10.82
N GLN A 601 -15.25 -7.49 -11.20
CA GLN A 601 -16.08 -8.52 -10.55
C GLN A 601 -15.21 -9.66 -10.04
N LYS A 602 -15.74 -10.44 -9.12
CA LYS A 602 -15.12 -11.70 -8.73
C LYS A 602 -15.15 -12.63 -9.95
N VAL A 603 -14.01 -13.20 -10.30
CA VAL A 603 -13.95 -14.24 -11.35
C VAL A 603 -14.63 -15.50 -10.82
N THR A 604 -15.59 -16.01 -11.57
CA THR A 604 -16.35 -17.20 -11.18
C THR A 604 -15.53 -18.48 -11.36
N GLU A 605 -15.88 -19.51 -10.61
CA GLU A 605 -15.23 -20.83 -10.74
C GLU A 605 -15.34 -21.41 -12.18
N GLU A 606 -16.42 -21.08 -12.89
CA GLU A 606 -16.60 -21.50 -14.28
C GLU A 606 -15.65 -20.74 -15.21
N GLU A 607 -15.47 -19.44 -15.02
CA GLU A 607 -14.54 -18.60 -15.79
C GLU A 607 -13.09 -19.02 -15.49
N LEU A 608 -12.72 -19.23 -14.23
CA LEU A 608 -11.40 -19.74 -13.86
C LEU A 608 -11.10 -21.07 -14.50
N ARG A 609 -12.07 -21.99 -14.55
CA ARG A 609 -11.93 -23.28 -15.22
C ARG A 609 -11.74 -23.13 -16.73
N LYS A 610 -12.48 -22.21 -17.39
CA LYS A 610 -12.30 -21.91 -18.81
C LYS A 610 -10.89 -21.38 -19.09
N VAL A 611 -10.41 -20.44 -18.28
CA VAL A 611 -9.06 -19.88 -18.38
C VAL A 611 -8.00 -21.00 -18.23
N GLU A 612 -8.12 -21.83 -17.19
CA GLU A 612 -7.17 -22.92 -16.95
C GLU A 612 -7.17 -23.94 -18.11
N VAL A 613 -8.33 -24.25 -18.66
CA VAL A 613 -8.47 -25.13 -19.82
C VAL A 613 -7.77 -24.57 -21.05
N LEU A 614 -7.97 -23.29 -21.36
CA LEU A 614 -7.35 -22.60 -22.50
C LEU A 614 -5.83 -22.57 -22.38
N VAL A 615 -5.30 -22.19 -21.20
CA VAL A 615 -3.85 -22.20 -20.96
C VAL A 615 -3.29 -23.61 -21.15
N ASN A 616 -3.90 -24.63 -20.55
CA ASN A 616 -3.43 -26.02 -20.66
C ASN A 616 -3.57 -26.58 -22.08
N GLN A 617 -4.50 -26.09 -22.90
CA GLN A 617 -4.56 -26.39 -24.32
C GLN A 617 -3.32 -25.88 -25.05
N LYS A 618 -2.95 -24.61 -24.84
CA LYS A 618 -1.75 -24.00 -25.44
C LYS A 618 -0.45 -24.68 -24.97
N ILE A 619 -0.40 -25.10 -23.71
CA ILE A 619 0.71 -25.90 -23.19
C ILE A 619 0.86 -27.21 -23.99
N ARG A 620 -0.24 -27.94 -24.19
CA ARG A 620 -0.24 -29.21 -24.93
C ARG A 620 0.07 -29.05 -26.42
N MET A 621 -0.18 -27.87 -27.01
CA MET A 621 0.20 -27.57 -28.39
C MET A 621 1.71 -27.50 -28.60
N ASN A 622 2.48 -27.39 -27.50
CA ASN A 622 3.95 -27.29 -27.51
C ASN A 622 4.45 -26.21 -28.47
N ILE A 623 3.90 -25.01 -28.35
CA ILE A 623 4.20 -23.86 -29.21
C ILE A 623 5.63 -23.40 -28.95
N PRO A 624 6.49 -23.30 -30.02
CA PRO A 624 7.86 -22.81 -29.86
C PRO A 624 7.89 -21.33 -29.50
N LEU A 625 8.93 -20.90 -28.77
CA LEU A 625 9.25 -19.51 -28.52
C LEU A 625 9.74 -18.85 -29.82
N GLU A 626 9.10 -17.76 -30.21
CA GLU A 626 9.59 -16.80 -31.19
C GLU A 626 10.05 -15.55 -30.43
N GLU A 627 11.33 -15.18 -30.54
CA GLU A 627 11.95 -14.09 -29.80
C GLU A 627 12.61 -13.07 -30.75
N HIS A 628 12.33 -11.78 -30.54
CA HIS A 628 12.99 -10.67 -31.21
C HIS A 628 13.60 -9.73 -30.17
N ARG A 629 14.94 -9.71 -30.07
CA ARG A 629 15.65 -9.05 -28.96
C ARG A 629 15.82 -7.55 -29.12
N ASN A 630 15.90 -7.02 -30.35
CA ASN A 630 16.13 -5.61 -30.64
C ASN A 630 15.17 -5.14 -31.74
N MET A 631 13.88 -5.19 -31.47
CA MET A 631 12.87 -4.76 -32.42
C MET A 631 12.51 -3.29 -32.16
N PRO A 632 12.42 -2.42 -33.20
CA PRO A 632 11.88 -1.09 -33.04
C PRO A 632 10.48 -1.13 -32.42
N ILE A 633 10.21 -0.26 -31.43
CA ILE A 633 8.95 -0.29 -30.66
C ILE A 633 7.70 -0.13 -31.55
N GLU A 634 7.80 0.65 -32.63
CA GLU A 634 6.69 0.83 -33.56
C GLU A 634 6.38 -0.45 -34.39
N GLU A 635 7.41 -1.23 -34.74
CA GLU A 635 7.23 -2.52 -35.38
C GLU A 635 6.62 -3.54 -34.42
N ALA A 636 7.05 -3.54 -33.14
CA ALA A 636 6.50 -4.38 -32.11
C ALA A 636 5.00 -4.10 -31.87
N LYS A 637 4.61 -2.82 -31.83
CA LYS A 637 3.20 -2.39 -31.74
C LYS A 637 2.41 -2.82 -32.97
N ALA A 638 2.99 -2.70 -34.18
CA ALA A 638 2.34 -3.12 -35.42
C ALA A 638 2.09 -4.64 -35.48
N LEU A 639 2.95 -5.45 -34.85
CA LEU A 639 2.75 -6.90 -34.64
C LEU A 639 1.65 -7.20 -33.60
N GLY A 640 1.11 -6.21 -32.90
CA GLY A 640 0.12 -6.38 -31.84
C GLY A 640 0.72 -6.77 -30.49
N ALA A 641 2.03 -6.51 -30.27
CA ALA A 641 2.67 -6.80 -29.00
C ALA A 641 2.05 -5.97 -27.87
N MET A 642 1.64 -6.64 -26.79
CA MET A 642 1.12 -5.98 -25.61
C MET A 642 2.27 -5.39 -24.78
N ALA A 643 2.15 -4.11 -24.44
CA ALA A 643 3.06 -3.41 -23.56
C ALA A 643 2.53 -3.45 -22.12
N LEU A 644 3.42 -3.59 -21.14
CA LEU A 644 3.03 -3.52 -19.72
C LEU A 644 2.59 -2.10 -19.37
N PHE A 645 1.54 -2.02 -18.60
CA PHE A 645 1.00 -0.76 -18.11
C PHE A 645 2.02 0.01 -17.23
N GLY A 646 2.27 1.28 -17.57
CA GLY A 646 3.14 2.18 -16.80
C GLY A 646 4.65 1.92 -16.92
N GLU A 647 5.10 1.11 -17.89
CA GLU A 647 6.52 0.97 -18.21
C GLU A 647 6.90 1.86 -19.41
N LYS A 648 8.06 2.50 -19.30
CA LYS A 648 8.70 3.21 -20.42
C LYS A 648 9.64 2.26 -21.13
N TYR A 649 9.37 2.06 -22.39
CA TYR A 649 10.22 1.25 -23.27
C TYR A 649 11.18 2.19 -24.02
N GLY A 650 12.38 1.69 -24.29
CA GLY A 650 13.33 2.36 -25.19
C GLY A 650 12.87 2.33 -26.65
N ASP A 651 13.70 2.84 -27.53
CA ASP A 651 13.44 2.82 -28.99
C ASP A 651 13.44 1.40 -29.54
N GLU A 652 14.20 0.48 -28.91
CA GLU A 652 14.26 -0.94 -29.20
C GLU A 652 13.74 -1.77 -28.03
N VAL A 653 12.98 -2.81 -28.31
CA VAL A 653 12.32 -3.67 -27.33
C VAL A 653 12.52 -5.14 -27.63
N ARG A 654 12.41 -5.97 -26.59
CA ARG A 654 12.37 -7.42 -26.76
C ARG A 654 10.90 -7.87 -26.81
N VAL A 655 10.56 -8.61 -27.88
CA VAL A 655 9.25 -9.22 -28.10
C VAL A 655 9.36 -10.72 -27.86
N VAL A 656 8.46 -11.25 -27.05
CA VAL A 656 8.28 -12.67 -26.74
C VAL A 656 6.94 -13.10 -27.30
N LYS A 657 6.95 -14.17 -28.12
CA LYS A 657 5.75 -14.66 -28.80
C LYS A 657 5.61 -16.18 -28.65
N TYR A 658 4.41 -16.60 -28.22
CA TYR A 658 3.97 -18.00 -28.25
C TYR A 658 2.65 -18.08 -29.03
N GLY A 659 2.75 -18.28 -30.35
CA GLY A 659 1.57 -18.31 -31.23
C GLY A 659 0.87 -16.97 -31.30
N SER A 660 -0.33 -16.89 -30.70
CA SER A 660 -1.14 -15.63 -30.62
C SER A 660 -0.81 -14.76 -29.42
N SER A 661 -0.09 -15.26 -28.41
CA SER A 661 0.39 -14.45 -27.29
C SER A 661 1.64 -13.71 -27.70
N ILE A 662 1.59 -12.38 -27.75
CA ILE A 662 2.70 -11.50 -28.15
C ILE A 662 2.83 -10.39 -27.11
N GLU A 663 3.99 -10.32 -26.41
CA GLU A 663 4.20 -9.34 -25.33
C GLU A 663 5.59 -8.73 -25.38
N LEU A 664 5.71 -7.49 -24.94
CA LEU A 664 7.00 -6.84 -24.65
C LEU A 664 7.49 -7.38 -23.31
N CYS A 665 8.56 -8.16 -23.31
CA CYS A 665 9.03 -8.82 -22.10
C CYS A 665 10.55 -8.95 -22.04
N GLY A 666 11.15 -8.47 -20.94
CA GLY A 666 12.57 -8.62 -20.64
C GLY A 666 12.92 -9.88 -19.82
N GLY A 667 11.93 -10.69 -19.40
CA GLY A 667 12.14 -11.87 -18.59
C GLY A 667 12.69 -13.07 -19.35
N THR A 668 13.10 -14.13 -18.62
CA THR A 668 13.56 -15.37 -19.22
C THR A 668 12.38 -16.33 -19.44
N HIS A 669 12.45 -17.13 -20.52
CA HIS A 669 11.34 -17.97 -20.98
C HIS A 669 11.81 -19.34 -21.43
N ILE A 670 10.92 -20.32 -21.34
CA ILE A 670 11.15 -21.67 -21.87
C ILE A 670 11.14 -21.70 -23.39
N PRO A 671 11.89 -22.63 -24.01
CA PRO A 671 11.94 -22.78 -25.49
C PRO A 671 10.61 -23.17 -26.14
N SER A 672 9.72 -23.82 -25.40
CA SER A 672 8.38 -24.20 -25.92
C SER A 672 7.38 -24.39 -24.79
N THR A 673 6.09 -24.11 -25.06
CA THR A 673 5.03 -24.15 -24.04
C THR A 673 4.84 -25.53 -23.41
N GLY A 674 5.21 -26.62 -24.08
CA GLY A 674 5.11 -27.98 -23.53
C GLY A 674 5.95 -28.22 -22.28
N MET A 675 7.05 -27.47 -22.10
CA MET A 675 7.90 -27.55 -20.92
C MET A 675 7.22 -27.02 -19.65
N ILE A 676 6.14 -26.24 -19.74
CA ILE A 676 5.33 -25.80 -18.59
C ILE A 676 4.69 -27.00 -17.87
N GLY A 677 4.47 -28.13 -18.59
CA GLY A 677 3.77 -29.30 -18.06
C GLY A 677 2.27 -29.06 -17.89
N ALA A 678 1.88 -28.40 -16.81
CA ALA A 678 0.49 -27.99 -16.56
C ALA A 678 0.45 -26.71 -15.74
N LEU A 679 -0.62 -25.91 -15.92
CA LEU A 679 -0.95 -24.79 -15.02
C LEU A 679 -2.13 -25.17 -14.14
N ARG A 680 -2.04 -24.82 -12.85
CA ARG A 680 -3.13 -24.92 -11.88
C ARG A 680 -3.33 -23.61 -11.16
N VAL A 681 -4.55 -23.08 -11.21
CA VAL A 681 -4.96 -21.93 -10.39
C VAL A 681 -5.18 -22.39 -8.96
N ILE A 682 -4.51 -21.75 -8.02
CA ILE A 682 -4.59 -22.07 -6.58
C ILE A 682 -5.34 -21.01 -5.77
N GLY A 683 -5.53 -19.83 -6.32
CA GLY A 683 -6.25 -18.75 -5.65
C GLY A 683 -6.73 -17.65 -6.58
N GLU A 684 -7.84 -17.01 -6.22
CA GLU A 684 -8.39 -15.80 -6.83
C GLU A 684 -8.86 -14.86 -5.73
N SER A 685 -8.44 -13.59 -5.76
CA SER A 685 -8.77 -12.61 -4.73
C SER A 685 -8.82 -11.19 -5.27
N SER A 686 -9.47 -10.28 -4.53
CA SER A 686 -9.38 -8.84 -4.78
C SER A 686 -8.20 -8.28 -4.00
N ILE A 687 -7.39 -7.41 -4.63
CA ILE A 687 -6.27 -6.73 -3.97
C ILE A 687 -6.46 -5.22 -3.87
N ALA A 688 -7.22 -4.65 -4.79
CA ALA A 688 -7.62 -3.26 -4.81
C ALA A 688 -8.94 -3.12 -5.56
N ALA A 689 -9.54 -1.95 -5.51
CA ALA A 689 -10.72 -1.66 -6.31
C ALA A 689 -10.43 -1.84 -7.81
N GLY A 690 -11.25 -2.63 -8.49
CA GLY A 690 -11.08 -2.94 -9.91
C GLY A 690 -9.85 -3.77 -10.27
N VAL A 691 -9.15 -4.36 -9.28
CA VAL A 691 -7.97 -5.20 -9.51
C VAL A 691 -8.13 -6.57 -8.84
N ARG A 692 -8.06 -7.59 -9.64
CA ARG A 692 -8.12 -8.99 -9.22
C ARG A 692 -6.74 -9.61 -9.29
N ARG A 693 -6.52 -10.61 -8.46
CA ARG A 693 -5.30 -11.42 -8.41
C ARG A 693 -5.62 -12.85 -8.68
N ILE A 694 -4.85 -13.48 -9.57
CA ILE A 694 -4.77 -14.93 -9.71
C ILE A 694 -3.40 -15.38 -9.20
N GLU A 695 -3.41 -16.45 -8.42
CA GLU A 695 -2.23 -17.20 -8.03
C GLU A 695 -2.28 -18.58 -8.68
N ALA A 696 -1.19 -18.98 -9.31
CA ALA A 696 -1.12 -20.26 -10.01
C ALA A 696 0.29 -20.88 -9.88
N VAL A 697 0.35 -22.16 -10.18
CA VAL A 697 1.58 -22.96 -10.16
C VAL A 697 1.70 -23.76 -11.45
N THR A 698 2.94 -24.07 -11.84
CA THR A 698 3.23 -24.87 -13.03
C THR A 698 4.20 -26.00 -12.70
N ALA A 699 4.47 -26.88 -13.67
CA ALA A 699 5.45 -27.96 -13.59
C ALA A 699 5.33 -28.74 -12.26
N GLU A 700 6.44 -28.96 -11.53
CA GLU A 700 6.44 -29.66 -10.24
C GLU A 700 5.43 -29.10 -9.22
N GLY A 701 5.18 -27.79 -9.23
CA GLY A 701 4.18 -27.15 -8.36
C GLY A 701 2.75 -27.63 -8.67
N ALA A 702 2.41 -27.78 -9.95
CA ALA A 702 1.10 -28.31 -10.37
C ALA A 702 0.95 -29.80 -10.01
N ASP A 703 2.02 -30.59 -10.16
CA ASP A 703 2.04 -31.99 -9.74
C ASP A 703 1.82 -32.13 -8.22
N GLN A 704 2.47 -31.29 -7.43
CA GLN A 704 2.32 -31.28 -5.97
C GLN A 704 0.89 -30.99 -5.54
N VAL A 705 0.23 -30.01 -6.17
CA VAL A 705 -1.20 -29.74 -5.94
C VAL A 705 -2.06 -30.95 -6.25
N PHE A 706 -1.80 -31.59 -7.38
CA PHE A 706 -2.52 -32.81 -7.78
C PHE A 706 -2.32 -33.95 -6.77
N TYR A 707 -1.10 -34.25 -6.36
CA TYR A 707 -0.83 -35.30 -5.35
C TYR A 707 -1.46 -35.01 -4.00
N THR A 708 -1.36 -33.76 -3.54
CA THR A 708 -1.99 -33.36 -2.27
C THR A 708 -3.51 -33.56 -2.29
N GLN A 709 -4.17 -33.20 -3.39
CA GLN A 709 -5.61 -33.42 -3.56
C GLN A 709 -5.94 -34.92 -3.63
N GLN A 710 -5.12 -35.70 -4.35
CA GLN A 710 -5.31 -37.14 -4.47
C GLN A 710 -5.15 -37.86 -3.11
N ASP A 711 -4.14 -37.47 -2.32
CA ASP A 711 -3.89 -38.04 -1.00
C ASP A 711 -5.03 -37.72 -0.04
N LEU A 712 -5.53 -36.46 -0.05
CA LEU A 712 -6.71 -36.09 0.73
C LEU A 712 -7.95 -36.91 0.36
N ILE A 713 -8.17 -37.13 -0.93
CA ILE A 713 -9.28 -37.97 -1.40
C ILE A 713 -9.09 -39.44 -0.95
N ARG A 714 -7.87 -39.96 -0.97
CA ARG A 714 -7.55 -41.30 -0.47
C ARG A 714 -7.83 -41.43 1.04
N GLU A 715 -7.38 -40.43 1.80
CA GLU A 715 -7.65 -40.40 3.26
C GLU A 715 -9.14 -40.34 3.55
N LEU A 716 -9.90 -39.48 2.88
CA LEU A 716 -11.34 -39.37 3.04
C LEU A 716 -12.06 -40.70 2.66
N ARG A 717 -11.58 -41.36 1.59
CA ARG A 717 -12.12 -42.69 1.21
C ARG A 717 -11.85 -43.74 2.28
N ALA A 718 -10.65 -43.76 2.84
CA ALA A 718 -10.31 -44.69 3.93
C ALA A 718 -11.21 -44.45 5.15
N LEU A 719 -11.42 -43.20 5.56
CA LEU A 719 -12.34 -42.84 6.64
C LEU A 719 -13.79 -43.27 6.39
N MET A 720 -14.21 -43.34 5.13
CA MET A 720 -15.54 -43.78 4.69
C MET A 720 -15.58 -45.23 4.22
N ASN A 721 -14.72 -46.10 4.81
CA ASN A 721 -14.65 -47.55 4.50
C ASN A 721 -14.52 -47.86 2.99
N ASN A 722 -13.77 -47.05 2.26
CA ASN A 722 -13.50 -47.16 0.81
C ASN A 722 -14.76 -47.19 -0.07
N MET A 723 -15.84 -46.53 0.35
CA MET A 723 -17.07 -46.44 -0.46
C MET A 723 -16.79 -45.83 -1.86
N PRO A 724 -17.36 -46.41 -2.92
CA PRO A 724 -17.11 -45.95 -4.29
C PRO A 724 -17.52 -44.50 -4.53
N ASN A 725 -18.63 -44.07 -3.99
CA ASN A 725 -19.15 -42.71 -4.08
C ASN A 725 -18.97 -41.97 -2.74
N LEU A 726 -17.84 -41.25 -2.60
CA LEU A 726 -17.47 -40.54 -1.37
C LEU A 726 -18.51 -39.47 -0.98
N ALA A 727 -19.00 -38.71 -1.97
CA ALA A 727 -19.98 -37.65 -1.70
C ALA A 727 -21.31 -38.20 -1.15
N GLN A 728 -21.76 -39.30 -1.73
CA GLN A 728 -22.97 -39.98 -1.24
C GLN A 728 -22.78 -40.62 0.15
N ALA A 729 -21.58 -41.17 0.40
CA ALA A 729 -21.23 -41.75 1.70
C ALA A 729 -21.19 -40.65 2.80
N MET A 730 -20.60 -39.54 2.53
CA MET A 730 -20.57 -38.37 3.44
C MET A 730 -21.98 -37.81 3.69
N LYS A 731 -22.79 -37.64 2.64
CA LYS A 731 -24.18 -37.20 2.77
C LYS A 731 -24.97 -38.12 3.67
N LYS A 732 -24.88 -39.44 3.42
CA LYS A 732 -25.52 -40.45 4.26
C LYS A 732 -25.08 -40.40 5.72
N SER A 733 -23.76 -40.25 5.98
CA SER A 733 -23.23 -40.13 7.34
C SER A 733 -23.74 -38.86 8.07
N ILE A 734 -23.87 -37.75 7.35
CA ILE A 734 -24.45 -36.51 7.90
C ILE A 734 -25.94 -36.72 8.25
N GLU A 735 -26.72 -37.34 7.38
CA GLU A 735 -28.14 -37.64 7.56
C GLU A 735 -28.32 -38.60 8.77
N GLU A 736 -27.55 -39.70 8.80
CA GLU A 736 -27.56 -40.65 9.93
C GLU A 736 -27.19 -39.97 11.27
N ASN A 737 -26.22 -39.08 11.27
CA ASN A 737 -25.84 -38.31 12.47
C ASN A 737 -26.97 -37.39 12.93
N ALA A 738 -27.65 -36.71 11.98
CA ALA A 738 -28.80 -35.87 12.28
C ALA A 738 -29.97 -36.70 12.85
N ASP A 739 -30.26 -37.87 12.26
CA ASP A 739 -31.30 -38.79 12.76
C ASP A 739 -30.98 -39.37 14.14
N MET A 740 -29.72 -39.76 14.37
CA MET A 740 -29.28 -40.22 15.70
C MET A 740 -29.43 -39.11 16.75
N LYS A 741 -29.08 -37.86 16.44
CA LYS A 741 -29.30 -36.75 17.38
C LYS A 741 -30.76 -36.55 17.70
N LYS A 742 -31.63 -36.62 16.71
CA LYS A 742 -33.08 -36.52 16.91
C LYS A 742 -33.61 -37.68 17.79
N GLN A 743 -33.19 -38.93 17.54
CA GLN A 743 -33.55 -40.08 18.32
C GLN A 743 -33.09 -39.95 19.79
N ILE A 744 -31.87 -39.42 19.99
CA ILE A 744 -31.35 -39.14 21.35
C ILE A 744 -32.21 -38.09 22.06
N GLU A 745 -32.61 -37.01 21.36
CA GLU A 745 -33.47 -35.97 21.90
C GLU A 745 -34.86 -36.52 22.25
N ASP A 746 -35.47 -37.32 21.38
CA ASP A 746 -36.77 -37.97 21.63
C ASP A 746 -36.69 -38.94 22.80
N TYR A 747 -35.62 -39.74 22.88
CA TYR A 747 -35.38 -40.64 24.02
C TYR A 747 -35.19 -39.88 25.34
N ILE A 748 -34.46 -38.77 25.32
CA ILE A 748 -34.31 -37.91 26.51
C ILE A 748 -35.66 -37.30 26.91
N ARG A 749 -36.48 -36.90 25.95
CA ARG A 749 -37.85 -36.38 26.20
C ARG A 749 -38.76 -37.44 26.79
N GLU A 750 -38.77 -38.64 26.22
CA GLU A 750 -39.59 -39.77 26.75
C GLU A 750 -39.19 -40.12 28.18
N LYS A 751 -37.90 -40.23 28.44
CA LYS A 751 -37.35 -40.49 29.79
C LYS A 751 -37.71 -39.38 30.77
N ALA A 752 -37.70 -38.12 30.33
CA ALA A 752 -38.10 -36.96 31.15
C ALA A 752 -39.59 -37.01 31.47
N MET A 753 -40.47 -37.35 30.51
CA MET A 753 -41.92 -37.49 30.77
C MET A 753 -42.23 -38.59 31.76
N ARG A 754 -41.60 -39.78 31.63
CA ARG A 754 -41.75 -40.89 32.58
C ARG A 754 -41.29 -40.46 33.96
N LEU A 755 -40.14 -39.84 34.06
CA LEU A 755 -39.59 -39.37 35.34
C LEU A 755 -40.50 -38.33 36.00
N LYS A 756 -41.09 -37.42 35.18
CA LYS A 756 -42.10 -36.47 35.66
C LYS A 756 -43.28 -37.16 36.27
N GLY A 757 -43.85 -38.24 35.65
CA GLY A 757 -44.94 -39.02 36.16
C GLY A 757 -44.60 -39.61 37.54
N GLU A 758 -43.43 -40.25 37.67
CA GLU A 758 -42.96 -40.84 38.93
C GLU A 758 -42.75 -39.78 40.03
N ILE A 759 -42.25 -38.56 39.68
CA ILE A 759 -42.08 -37.49 40.66
C ILE A 759 -43.39 -36.91 41.12
N VAL A 760 -44.38 -36.74 40.25
CA VAL A 760 -45.69 -36.19 40.55
C VAL A 760 -46.54 -37.24 41.38
N GLU A 761 -46.47 -38.54 41.07
CA GLU A 761 -47.11 -39.60 41.80
C GLU A 761 -46.59 -39.73 43.23
N LYS A 762 -45.31 -39.53 43.46
CA LYS A 762 -44.65 -39.57 44.77
C LYS A 762 -44.73 -38.23 45.54
N ALA A 763 -45.45 -37.21 45.02
CA ALA A 763 -45.58 -35.94 45.68
C ALA A 763 -46.27 -36.08 47.03
N THR A 764 -45.82 -35.35 48.02
CA THR A 764 -46.41 -35.30 49.37
C THR A 764 -46.92 -33.89 49.69
N VAL A 765 -48.02 -33.74 50.43
CA VAL A 765 -48.49 -32.40 50.81
C VAL A 765 -48.05 -32.17 52.27
N VAL A 766 -47.28 -31.11 52.48
CA VAL A 766 -46.77 -30.71 53.77
C VAL A 766 -47.07 -29.19 53.95
N ASN A 767 -47.75 -28.85 55.03
CA ASN A 767 -48.15 -27.45 55.31
C ASN A 767 -48.91 -26.76 54.16
N GLY A 768 -49.72 -27.52 53.41
CA GLY A 768 -50.43 -26.96 52.23
C GLY A 768 -49.69 -26.88 50.95
N ILE A 769 -48.42 -27.21 50.98
CA ILE A 769 -47.51 -27.15 49.79
C ILE A 769 -47.30 -28.56 49.24
N LYS A 770 -47.53 -28.76 47.97
CA LYS A 770 -47.23 -30.03 47.25
C LYS A 770 -45.74 -30.12 46.96
N LEU A 771 -45.03 -30.90 47.76
CA LEU A 771 -43.62 -31.18 47.63
C LEU A 771 -43.35 -32.29 46.63
N MET A 772 -42.61 -31.98 45.59
CA MET A 772 -42.08 -32.88 44.60
C MET A 772 -40.55 -32.95 44.69
N GLN A 773 -39.98 -34.14 44.68
CA GLN A 773 -38.53 -34.27 44.86
C GLN A 773 -37.90 -35.29 43.91
N PHE A 774 -36.66 -35.04 43.52
CA PHE A 774 -35.83 -35.99 42.81
C PHE A 774 -34.39 -35.99 43.36
N ILE A 775 -33.90 -37.20 43.69
CA ILE A 775 -32.50 -37.40 44.08
C ILE A 775 -31.98 -38.60 43.27
N GLY A 776 -31.01 -38.38 42.41
CA GLY A 776 -30.46 -39.49 41.63
C GLY A 776 -29.64 -39.10 40.43
N LYS A 777 -29.22 -40.11 39.65
CA LYS A 777 -28.47 -39.89 38.40
C LYS A 777 -29.39 -39.42 37.28
N GLY A 778 -29.02 -38.34 36.59
CA GLY A 778 -29.84 -37.79 35.50
C GLY A 778 -29.15 -36.68 34.75
N ASN A 779 -29.82 -36.25 33.68
CA ASN A 779 -29.36 -35.06 32.89
C ASN A 779 -29.98 -33.80 33.49
N PRO A 780 -29.19 -32.80 33.92
CA PRO A 780 -29.70 -31.57 34.52
C PRO A 780 -30.63 -30.77 33.58
N GLU A 781 -30.34 -30.70 32.25
CA GLU A 781 -31.22 -30.00 31.30
C GLU A 781 -32.58 -30.74 31.13
N ALA A 782 -32.58 -32.06 31.07
CA ALA A 782 -33.82 -32.84 31.04
C ALA A 782 -34.64 -32.58 32.30
N MET A 783 -34.03 -32.55 33.50
CA MET A 783 -34.70 -32.28 34.77
C MET A 783 -35.21 -30.84 34.84
N LYS A 784 -34.53 -29.86 34.26
CA LYS A 784 -35.02 -28.49 34.12
C LYS A 784 -36.30 -28.45 33.27
N ASN A 785 -36.34 -29.17 32.16
CA ASN A 785 -37.57 -29.29 31.36
C ASN A 785 -38.72 -29.93 32.17
N VAL A 786 -38.44 -30.97 32.97
CA VAL A 786 -39.41 -31.56 33.90
C VAL A 786 -39.95 -30.55 34.92
N ALA A 787 -39.07 -29.74 35.52
CA ALA A 787 -39.46 -28.72 36.49
C ALA A 787 -40.40 -27.66 35.86
N PHE A 788 -40.09 -27.20 34.63
CA PHE A 788 -40.95 -26.26 33.93
C PHE A 788 -42.28 -26.83 33.47
N GLN A 789 -42.33 -28.13 33.10
CA GLN A 789 -43.57 -28.80 32.81
C GLN A 789 -44.44 -29.01 34.09
N ILE A 790 -43.81 -29.36 35.21
CA ILE A 790 -44.50 -29.41 36.51
C ILE A 790 -45.14 -28.06 36.82
N LYS A 791 -44.38 -26.97 36.64
CA LYS A 791 -44.91 -25.62 36.88
C LYS A 791 -46.07 -25.26 35.94
N ALA A 792 -46.04 -25.64 34.70
CA ALA A 792 -47.14 -25.39 33.76
C ALA A 792 -48.41 -26.17 34.02
N GLU A 793 -48.31 -27.39 34.60
CA GLU A 793 -49.45 -28.29 34.78
C GLU A 793 -49.99 -28.31 36.22
N THR A 794 -49.24 -27.74 37.20
CA THR A 794 -49.67 -27.77 38.62
C THR A 794 -50.29 -26.42 38.99
N ALA A 795 -51.61 -26.41 39.31
CA ALA A 795 -52.33 -25.19 39.68
C ALA A 795 -52.24 -24.91 41.20
N ASP A 796 -51.88 -25.89 41.98
CA ASP A 796 -51.77 -25.80 43.45
C ASP A 796 -50.43 -25.20 43.88
N SER A 797 -50.33 -24.75 45.15
CA SER A 797 -49.02 -24.37 45.71
C SER A 797 -48.05 -25.54 45.70
N PHE A 798 -46.91 -25.41 45.04
CA PHE A 798 -45.95 -26.49 44.95
C PHE A 798 -44.52 -26.01 45.09
N ALA A 799 -43.64 -26.92 45.54
CA ALA A 799 -42.19 -26.79 45.49
C ALA A 799 -41.60 -28.05 44.87
N PHE A 800 -40.76 -27.87 43.89
CA PHE A 800 -39.95 -28.96 43.32
C PHE A 800 -38.50 -28.78 43.71
N VAL A 801 -37.89 -29.80 44.29
CA VAL A 801 -36.47 -29.82 44.68
C VAL A 801 -35.79 -31.01 44.05
N ALA A 802 -34.65 -30.77 43.43
CA ALA A 802 -33.90 -31.86 42.84
C ALA A 802 -32.41 -31.76 43.17
N ALA A 803 -31.81 -32.94 43.36
CA ALA A 803 -30.38 -33.11 43.42
C ALA A 803 -29.99 -34.19 42.39
N ILE A 804 -29.30 -33.77 41.35
CA ILE A 804 -29.01 -34.56 40.15
C ILE A 804 -27.49 -34.81 40.09
N THR A 805 -27.10 -36.05 39.92
CA THR A 805 -25.71 -36.43 39.70
C THR A 805 -25.44 -36.72 38.22
N ASP A 806 -24.30 -36.24 37.73
CA ASP A 806 -23.76 -36.58 36.44
C ASP A 806 -22.27 -36.92 36.66
N ASP A 807 -21.94 -38.17 36.55
CA ASP A 807 -20.65 -38.84 36.78
C ASP A 807 -19.65 -38.24 37.81
N ALA A 808 -19.39 -36.97 37.83
CA ALA A 808 -18.41 -36.28 38.70
C ALA A 808 -18.94 -34.99 39.35
N LYS A 809 -20.15 -34.58 39.02
CA LYS A 809 -20.77 -33.32 39.52
C LYS A 809 -22.16 -33.53 40.00
N CYS A 810 -22.61 -32.69 40.94
CA CYS A 810 -23.98 -32.64 41.31
C CYS A 810 -24.59 -31.26 40.98
N THR A 811 -25.86 -31.27 40.59
CA THR A 811 -26.65 -30.09 40.33
C THR A 811 -27.86 -30.09 41.25
N LEU A 812 -28.01 -29.05 42.06
CA LEU A 812 -29.24 -28.79 42.84
C LEU A 812 -30.17 -27.93 41.97
N MET A 813 -31.47 -28.14 42.14
CA MET A 813 -32.50 -27.39 41.45
C MET A 813 -33.69 -27.15 42.35
N VAL A 814 -34.23 -25.93 42.31
CA VAL A 814 -35.46 -25.55 43.02
C VAL A 814 -36.37 -24.84 42.04
N MET A 815 -37.64 -25.28 41.99
CA MET A 815 -38.73 -24.56 41.31
C MET A 815 -39.87 -24.34 42.34
N LEU A 816 -40.39 -23.13 42.36
CA LEU A 816 -41.48 -22.70 43.23
C LEU A 816 -42.68 -22.22 42.41
N SER A 817 -43.89 -22.47 42.92
CA SER A 817 -45.11 -21.86 42.41
C SER A 817 -45.12 -20.35 42.64
N ASP A 818 -45.89 -19.62 41.84
CA ASP A 818 -45.92 -18.15 41.89
C ASP A 818 -46.50 -17.54 43.16
N ASP A 819 -47.37 -18.24 43.83
CA ASP A 819 -47.89 -17.89 45.15
C ASP A 819 -46.82 -17.96 46.24
N LEU A 820 -46.07 -19.05 46.31
CA LEU A 820 -44.94 -19.15 47.25
C LEU A 820 -43.84 -18.09 47.02
N VAL A 821 -43.68 -17.65 45.82
CA VAL A 821 -42.79 -16.54 45.51
C VAL A 821 -43.37 -15.22 46.05
N LYS A 822 -44.68 -14.99 45.92
CA LYS A 822 -45.38 -13.84 46.49
C LYS A 822 -45.31 -13.80 48.00
N ASP A 823 -45.32 -14.98 48.62
CA ASP A 823 -45.21 -15.13 50.10
C ASP A 823 -43.77 -14.92 50.61
N GLY A 824 -42.85 -14.56 49.73
CA GLY A 824 -41.49 -14.15 50.06
C GLY A 824 -40.42 -15.22 49.91
N LEU A 825 -40.75 -16.44 49.41
CA LEU A 825 -39.76 -17.46 49.10
C LEU A 825 -38.99 -17.11 47.83
N HIS A 826 -37.72 -17.45 47.80
CA HIS A 826 -36.86 -17.13 46.68
C HIS A 826 -35.93 -18.31 46.34
N ALA A 827 -36.19 -19.00 45.23
CA ALA A 827 -35.42 -20.17 44.79
C ALA A 827 -33.92 -19.94 44.74
N GLY A 828 -33.49 -18.75 44.27
CA GLY A 828 -32.06 -18.39 44.20
C GLY A 828 -31.36 -18.32 45.56
N LYS A 829 -32.07 -17.87 46.63
CA LYS A 829 -31.51 -17.86 47.99
C LYS A 829 -31.46 -19.29 48.55
N ILE A 830 -32.54 -20.04 48.39
CA ILE A 830 -32.65 -21.44 48.87
C ILE A 830 -31.53 -22.31 48.25
N VAL A 831 -31.36 -22.26 46.93
CA VAL A 831 -30.34 -23.04 46.24
C VAL A 831 -28.93 -22.61 46.67
N LYS A 832 -28.70 -21.31 46.88
CA LYS A 832 -27.38 -20.76 47.28
C LYS A 832 -26.97 -21.26 48.67
N ASP A 833 -27.89 -21.34 49.61
CA ASP A 833 -27.59 -21.85 50.94
C ASP A 833 -27.40 -23.39 50.93
N ALA A 834 -28.21 -24.12 50.20
CA ALA A 834 -28.06 -25.55 50.02
C ALA A 834 -26.76 -25.96 49.29
N ALA A 835 -26.27 -25.09 48.36
CA ALA A 835 -25.06 -25.32 47.60
C ALA A 835 -23.77 -25.41 48.45
N LYS A 836 -23.79 -24.88 49.66
CA LYS A 836 -22.66 -24.99 50.60
C LYS A 836 -22.36 -26.46 50.96
N HIS A 837 -23.38 -27.32 51.07
CA HIS A 837 -23.21 -28.74 51.39
C HIS A 837 -22.62 -29.57 50.27
N ILE A 838 -22.79 -29.11 49.02
CA ILE A 838 -22.23 -29.77 47.85
C ILE A 838 -20.89 -29.10 47.39
N GLN A 839 -20.29 -28.24 48.20
CA GLN A 839 -19.10 -27.45 47.87
C GLN A 839 -19.24 -26.74 46.51
N GLY A 840 -20.38 -26.12 46.33
CA GLY A 840 -20.77 -25.53 45.08
C GLY A 840 -21.28 -24.10 45.22
N GLY A 841 -21.77 -23.58 44.11
CA GLY A 841 -22.38 -22.27 44.02
C GLY A 841 -23.41 -22.20 42.91
N GLY A 842 -24.30 -21.24 43.00
CA GLY A 842 -25.36 -21.03 42.02
C GLY A 842 -26.30 -19.92 42.41
N GLY A 843 -27.41 -19.81 41.71
CA GLY A 843 -28.43 -18.80 41.92
C GLY A 843 -29.48 -18.88 40.82
N GLY A 844 -30.33 -17.90 40.76
CA GLY A 844 -31.40 -17.84 39.75
C GLY A 844 -32.49 -16.85 40.10
N GLN A 845 -33.58 -16.98 39.41
CA GLN A 845 -34.78 -16.16 39.58
C GLN A 845 -35.57 -16.58 40.87
N PRO A 846 -36.49 -15.75 41.36
CA PRO A 846 -37.31 -16.09 42.51
C PRO A 846 -38.06 -17.42 42.41
N HIS A 847 -38.53 -17.78 41.21
CA HIS A 847 -39.32 -18.99 40.96
C HIS A 847 -38.48 -20.22 40.55
N PHE A 848 -37.24 -19.99 40.04
CA PHE A 848 -36.37 -21.09 39.55
C PHE A 848 -34.90 -20.78 39.73
N ALA A 849 -34.16 -21.73 40.29
CA ALA A 849 -32.72 -21.59 40.46
C ALA A 849 -32.01 -22.94 40.47
N THR A 850 -30.71 -22.90 40.10
CA THR A 850 -29.81 -24.04 40.06
C THR A 850 -28.48 -23.74 40.73
N ALA A 851 -27.84 -24.76 41.28
CA ALA A 851 -26.45 -24.69 41.76
C ALA A 851 -25.67 -25.96 41.37
N GLY A 852 -24.40 -25.77 41.01
CA GLY A 852 -23.51 -26.88 40.73
C GLY A 852 -22.48 -27.09 41.85
N GLY A 853 -22.09 -28.32 42.13
CA GLY A 853 -21.08 -28.66 43.13
C GLY A 853 -20.34 -29.96 42.84
N LYS A 854 -19.27 -30.22 43.61
CA LYS A 854 -18.39 -31.39 43.42
C LYS A 854 -18.54 -32.45 44.53
N ASN A 855 -19.19 -32.12 45.68
CA ASN A 855 -19.36 -33.02 46.79
C ASN A 855 -20.71 -33.77 46.66
N LEU A 856 -20.63 -35.03 46.20
CA LEU A 856 -21.81 -35.89 46.02
C LEU A 856 -22.43 -36.34 47.34
N ASP A 857 -21.65 -36.54 48.39
CA ASP A 857 -22.12 -36.99 49.71
C ASP A 857 -23.00 -35.94 50.40
N GLY A 858 -22.84 -34.69 50.07
CA GLY A 858 -23.61 -33.58 50.58
C GLY A 858 -25.03 -33.41 49.99
N MET A 859 -25.41 -34.17 48.96
CA MET A 859 -26.65 -34.01 48.22
C MET A 859 -27.91 -34.20 49.10
N THR A 860 -27.92 -35.21 49.88
CA THR A 860 -29.09 -35.52 50.80
C THR A 860 -29.24 -34.40 51.79
N ILE A 861 -28.14 -33.90 52.35
CA ILE A 861 -28.18 -32.78 53.31
C ILE A 861 -28.64 -31.48 52.58
N ALA A 862 -28.16 -31.25 51.39
CA ALA A 862 -28.57 -30.07 50.58
C ALA A 862 -30.08 -30.10 50.28
N VAL A 863 -30.66 -31.28 49.96
CA VAL A 863 -32.10 -31.42 49.74
C VAL A 863 -32.87 -31.18 51.05
N GLY A 864 -32.38 -31.71 52.19
CA GLY A 864 -32.93 -31.41 53.53
C GLY A 864 -32.97 -29.90 53.80
N THR A 865 -31.86 -29.21 53.61
CA THR A 865 -31.77 -27.74 53.75
C THR A 865 -32.73 -26.98 52.80
N MET A 866 -32.89 -27.45 51.54
CA MET A 866 -33.87 -26.84 50.61
C MET A 866 -35.31 -27.00 51.17
N LYS A 867 -35.66 -28.17 51.67
CA LYS A 867 -36.99 -28.45 52.27
C LYS A 867 -37.26 -27.59 53.51
N GLU A 868 -36.25 -27.49 54.39
CA GLU A 868 -36.33 -26.68 55.61
C GLU A 868 -36.61 -25.22 55.31
N LEU A 869 -35.82 -24.67 54.35
CA LEU A 869 -35.94 -23.26 53.89
C LEU A 869 -37.27 -22.97 53.18
N ILE A 870 -37.93 -24.02 52.63
CA ILE A 870 -39.25 -23.91 52.02
C ILE A 870 -40.38 -24.09 53.07
N GLY A 871 -40.11 -24.64 54.23
CA GLY A 871 -41.09 -24.96 55.26
C GLY A 871 -41.86 -26.23 55.01
N VAL A 872 -41.29 -27.24 54.35
CA VAL A 872 -41.87 -28.51 53.92
C VAL A 872 -41.13 -29.75 54.51
N MET A 873 -40.55 -29.57 55.69
CA MET A 873 -39.89 -30.65 56.42
C MET A 873 -40.83 -31.48 57.21
#